data_a4ab39b0e1eaf2c4e4615caeb8340784
#
_entry.id   a4ab39b0e1eaf2c4e4615caeb8340784
#
_cell.length_a   1.000
_cell.length_b   1.000
_cell.length_c   1.000
_cell.angle_alpha   90.00
_cell.angle_beta   90.00
_cell.angle_gamma   90.00
#
_symmetry.space_group_name_H-M   'P 1'
#
loop_
_entity.id
_entity.type
_entity.pdbx_description
1 polymer ?
#
loop_
_entity_poly.entity_id
_entity_poly.type
_entity_poly.pdbx_seq_one_letter_code
_entity_poly.pdbx_strand_id
1 'polypeptide(L)'
;MDVSQYLEIFIDESAEHLQTLSDCIMELEKEPDNKDVINEIFRAAHSLKGMAGTMGFKRMQHLTHDMENVFQEVRSEKIQVDSQMIDLLFKCLDAIDGYLENIKATSDEGEEDNEVIIKELNNFLAKANGEAAAAEAAPAETEKEAAAPTDNGDHKLYLQIDLTDQERDAVMTAKDSGMHIYGMTVMIQKECLLKAARAFLVFREVEAFGEILVYRPSSQDIEDEKFEQEFSFYVASPESFDKIQNAAKNVSEIEDAVGEELTDFSPRVTETETEEKKEEKPAETKPEVQAEPKKAPEKKKAPAKKNGVGKPATSRTVRVDIEKLDALMNQVSELIIAKNSLVSISSTEEGGFTNQGFHEQIEYLERITTSLHESVMKVRMVPIESVVNKFPRMIRDLSRTLNKKMELVMTGEDTELDRTVVDQIGDPLQHLLRNSADHGLEDTELRIQRGKPEVGNIFLNAYQEGNNVIIQVGDDGNGIDTEAVKAKAIERNIITPEQAEVMTQKEIINLLFMPSFSMAKKITDISGRGVGLYVVKSNIEQLGGDVEVKTKLGEGTTFTVRLPLTLAIIQALMVEVRDEKYAIALGSIANIESVPVSSIKYVEAKEVIHLRGSVIPLVRLDKLLDIEPREEEPESLTVVIVKKGDSQVGLVVDDLMGQQEIVIKSLGKYINGNKLISGATILGDGEVALILDANTLM
;
A
#
# COMPACT_ATOMS: atom_id res chain seq x y z
N MET A 1 -14.48 25.54 7.23
CA MET A 1 -14.02 24.33 6.54
C MET A 1 -13.35 23.45 7.55
N ASP A 2 -13.59 22.17 7.49
CA ASP A 2 -13.20 21.23 8.55
C ASP A 2 -11.69 20.96 8.47
N VAL A 3 -10.96 21.24 9.54
CA VAL A 3 -9.50 21.01 9.66
C VAL A 3 -9.16 19.54 9.37
N SER A 4 -10.13 18.64 9.58
CA SER A 4 -10.01 17.20 9.33
C SER A 4 -9.73 16.86 7.85
N GLN A 5 -10.30 17.58 6.90
CA GLN A 5 -10.11 17.35 5.46
C GLN A 5 -8.67 17.67 5.01
N TYR A 6 -8.05 18.71 5.58
CA TYR A 6 -6.66 19.05 5.29
C TYR A 6 -5.67 18.08 5.93
N LEU A 7 -6.03 17.55 7.10
CA LEU A 7 -5.22 16.57 7.79
C LEU A 7 -5.10 15.26 7.00
N GLU A 8 -6.20 14.79 6.41
CA GLU A 8 -6.17 13.58 5.56
C GLU A 8 -5.28 13.76 4.33
N ILE A 9 -5.39 14.92 3.64
CA ILE A 9 -4.54 15.24 2.49
C ILE A 9 -3.07 15.29 2.90
N PHE A 10 -2.76 15.94 4.02
CA PHE A 10 -1.41 16.00 4.56
C PHE A 10 -0.84 14.62 4.85
N ILE A 11 -1.64 13.75 5.47
CA ILE A 11 -1.23 12.37 5.80
C ILE A 11 -0.90 11.57 4.53
N ASP A 12 -1.78 11.65 3.52
CA ASP A 12 -1.61 10.91 2.27
C ASP A 12 -0.38 11.39 1.48
N GLU A 13 -0.24 12.71 1.28
CA GLU A 13 0.89 13.29 0.55
C GLU A 13 2.21 13.10 1.31
N SER A 14 2.19 13.20 2.66
CA SER A 14 3.38 12.92 3.47
C SER A 14 3.82 11.46 3.38
N ALA A 15 2.88 10.51 3.34
CA ALA A 15 3.19 9.10 3.16
C ALA A 15 3.81 8.81 1.77
N GLU A 16 3.31 9.46 0.71
CA GLU A 16 3.86 9.34 -0.64
C GLU A 16 5.29 9.90 -0.71
N HIS A 17 5.54 11.08 -0.13
CA HIS A 17 6.87 11.64 -0.07
C HIS A 17 7.85 10.82 0.77
N LEU A 18 7.40 10.23 1.89
CA LEU A 18 8.23 9.32 2.69
C LEU A 18 8.62 8.07 1.90
N GLN A 19 7.69 7.50 1.14
CA GLN A 19 7.99 6.37 0.28
C GLN A 19 9.00 6.75 -0.79
N THR A 20 8.80 7.87 -1.49
CA THR A 20 9.74 8.39 -2.49
C THR A 20 11.14 8.59 -1.89
N LEU A 21 11.22 9.19 -0.69
CA LEU A 21 12.51 9.37 0.02
C LEU A 21 13.18 8.02 0.32
N SER A 22 12.40 7.04 0.80
CA SER A 22 12.92 5.71 1.11
C SER A 22 13.52 5.02 -0.13
N ASP A 23 12.79 5.04 -1.25
CA ASP A 23 13.21 4.41 -2.50
C ASP A 23 14.43 5.10 -3.09
N CYS A 24 14.42 6.42 -3.14
CA CYS A 24 15.55 7.22 -3.63
C CYS A 24 16.80 7.06 -2.73
N ILE A 25 16.67 6.95 -1.41
CA ILE A 25 17.82 6.71 -0.52
C ILE A 25 18.40 5.31 -0.74
N MET A 26 17.57 4.29 -1.00
CA MET A 26 18.05 2.95 -1.35
C MET A 26 18.76 2.92 -2.71
N GLU A 27 18.27 3.70 -3.68
CA GLU A 27 18.92 3.85 -4.98
C GLU A 27 20.25 4.61 -4.84
N LEU A 28 20.28 5.68 -4.03
CA LEU A 28 21.49 6.44 -3.74
C LEU A 28 22.57 5.60 -3.07
N GLU A 29 22.21 4.59 -2.28
CA GLU A 29 23.18 3.63 -1.71
C GLU A 29 23.87 2.79 -2.78
N LYS A 30 23.13 2.44 -3.86
CA LYS A 30 23.67 1.66 -5.00
C LYS A 30 24.48 2.55 -5.96
N GLU A 31 23.99 3.77 -6.20
CA GLU A 31 24.55 4.76 -7.12
C GLU A 31 24.81 6.11 -6.42
N PRO A 32 25.87 6.25 -5.62
CA PRO A 32 26.13 7.42 -4.77
C PRO A 32 26.27 8.76 -5.53
N ASP A 33 26.60 8.71 -6.83
CA ASP A 33 26.84 9.88 -7.66
C ASP A 33 25.65 10.24 -8.57
N ASN A 34 24.49 9.60 -8.39
CA ASN A 34 23.30 9.82 -9.21
C ASN A 34 22.63 11.16 -8.85
N LYS A 35 22.90 12.19 -9.69
CA LYS A 35 22.39 13.56 -9.45
C LYS A 35 20.88 13.69 -9.55
N ASP A 36 20.24 12.86 -10.37
CA ASP A 36 18.79 12.90 -10.54
C ASP A 36 18.11 12.41 -9.27
N VAL A 37 18.59 11.32 -8.69
CA VAL A 37 18.12 10.77 -7.40
C VAL A 37 18.36 11.78 -6.26
N ILE A 38 19.53 12.40 -6.18
CA ILE A 38 19.84 13.43 -5.16
C ILE A 38 18.85 14.62 -5.27
N ASN A 39 18.54 15.07 -6.49
CA ASN A 39 17.58 16.15 -6.70
C ASN A 39 16.15 15.75 -6.32
N GLU A 40 15.77 14.52 -6.56
CA GLU A 40 14.45 13.99 -6.21
C GLU A 40 14.27 13.88 -4.70
N ILE A 41 15.28 13.36 -3.99
CA ILE A 41 15.32 13.35 -2.52
C ILE A 41 15.18 14.77 -1.97
N PHE A 42 15.95 15.72 -2.51
CA PHE A 42 15.89 17.11 -2.07
C PHE A 42 14.49 17.71 -2.23
N ARG A 43 13.83 17.47 -3.37
CA ARG A 43 12.45 17.95 -3.62
C ARG A 43 11.45 17.31 -2.66
N ALA A 44 11.51 16.01 -2.46
CA ALA A 44 10.59 15.31 -1.57
C ALA A 44 10.75 15.77 -0.10
N ALA A 45 12.00 15.92 0.37
CA ALA A 45 12.28 16.45 1.71
C ALA A 45 11.79 17.91 1.87
N HIS A 46 12.01 18.74 0.85
CA HIS A 46 11.55 20.13 0.83
C HIS A 46 10.02 20.24 0.88
N SER A 47 9.31 19.43 0.06
CA SER A 47 7.84 19.37 0.09
C SER A 47 7.31 18.93 1.45
N LEU A 48 7.91 17.89 2.04
CA LEU A 48 7.52 17.37 3.34
C LEU A 48 7.71 18.42 4.45
N LYS A 49 8.85 19.15 4.43
CA LYS A 49 9.11 20.26 5.36
C LYS A 49 8.03 21.36 5.23
N GLY A 50 7.73 21.78 3.99
CA GLY A 50 6.71 22.80 3.71
C GLY A 50 5.33 22.39 4.20
N MET A 51 4.92 21.16 3.94
CA MET A 51 3.63 20.62 4.40
C MET A 51 3.56 20.53 5.94
N ALA A 52 4.62 20.03 6.59
CA ALA A 52 4.67 19.95 8.05
C ALA A 52 4.60 21.35 8.69
N GLY A 53 5.31 22.33 8.12
CA GLY A 53 5.25 23.73 8.56
C GLY A 53 3.86 24.34 8.38
N THR A 54 3.20 24.09 7.26
CA THR A 54 1.84 24.57 6.96
C THR A 54 0.80 24.01 7.93
N MET A 55 0.95 22.75 8.35
CA MET A 55 0.07 22.10 9.31
C MET A 55 0.43 22.40 10.77
N GLY A 56 1.55 23.08 11.03
CA GLY A 56 2.02 23.44 12.35
C GLY A 56 2.75 22.32 13.11
N PHE A 57 3.15 21.24 12.42
CA PHE A 57 3.93 20.13 12.98
C PHE A 57 5.43 20.50 13.06
N LYS A 58 5.81 21.19 14.12
CA LYS A 58 7.12 21.82 14.27
C LYS A 58 8.28 20.83 14.41
N ARG A 59 8.06 19.69 15.06
CA ARG A 59 9.10 18.67 15.24
C ARG A 59 9.40 17.97 13.92
N MET A 60 8.36 17.59 13.19
CA MET A 60 8.48 17.02 11.85
C MET A 60 9.14 18.02 10.89
N GLN A 61 8.75 19.30 10.93
CA GLN A 61 9.35 20.36 10.13
C GLN A 61 10.85 20.54 10.45
N HIS A 62 11.24 20.52 11.73
CA HIS A 62 12.64 20.70 12.16
C HIS A 62 13.52 19.52 11.70
N LEU A 63 13.06 18.28 11.89
CA LEU A 63 13.82 17.11 11.46
C LEU A 63 13.98 17.05 9.94
N THR A 64 12.92 17.36 9.18
CA THR A 64 12.97 17.40 7.72
C THR A 64 13.85 18.52 7.19
N HIS A 65 13.90 19.67 7.88
CA HIS A 65 14.80 20.77 7.57
C HIS A 65 16.27 20.36 7.72
N ASP A 66 16.63 19.70 8.83
CA ASP A 66 18.02 19.28 9.06
C ASP A 66 18.44 18.18 8.08
N MET A 67 17.51 17.30 7.68
CA MET A 67 17.74 16.33 6.63
C MET A 67 17.97 17.01 5.27
N GLU A 68 17.17 18.03 4.93
CA GLU A 68 17.35 18.82 3.70
C GLU A 68 18.71 19.50 3.64
N ASN A 69 19.22 20.02 4.78
CA ASN A 69 20.54 20.64 4.86
C ASN A 69 21.66 19.65 4.48
N VAL A 70 21.55 18.38 4.90
CA VAL A 70 22.51 17.33 4.49
C VAL A 70 22.48 17.13 2.98
N PHE A 71 21.30 17.02 2.37
CA PHE A 71 21.16 16.85 0.92
C PHE A 71 21.62 18.09 0.13
N GLN A 72 21.48 19.28 0.67
CA GLN A 72 22.01 20.49 0.06
C GLN A 72 23.54 20.45 -0.07
N GLU A 73 24.23 19.97 0.98
CA GLU A 73 25.69 19.82 0.97
C GLU A 73 26.15 18.65 0.06
N VAL A 74 25.37 17.57 -0.03
CA VAL A 74 25.59 16.48 -1.01
C VAL A 74 25.42 16.99 -2.44
N ARG A 75 24.34 17.73 -2.72
CA ARG A 75 24.07 18.31 -4.05
C ARG A 75 25.17 19.29 -4.48
N SER A 76 25.76 20.01 -3.54
CA SER A 76 26.90 20.92 -3.80
C SER A 76 28.26 20.20 -3.90
N GLU A 77 28.28 18.87 -3.90
CA GLU A 77 29.46 18.00 -4.00
C GLU A 77 30.48 18.23 -2.85
N LYS A 78 30.05 18.81 -1.74
CA LYS A 78 30.92 19.02 -0.54
C LYS A 78 30.96 17.77 0.32
N ILE A 79 29.92 16.95 0.31
CA ILE A 79 29.81 15.71 1.08
C ILE A 79 29.65 14.57 0.10
N GLN A 80 30.43 13.50 0.28
CA GLN A 80 30.24 12.26 -0.44
C GLN A 80 29.28 11.35 0.32
N VAL A 81 28.40 10.68 -0.44
CA VAL A 81 27.47 9.71 0.11
C VAL A 81 28.22 8.50 0.62
N ASP A 82 28.11 8.23 1.90
CA ASP A 82 28.67 7.05 2.53
C ASP A 82 27.60 6.23 3.27
N SER A 83 27.95 5.03 3.69
CA SER A 83 27.03 4.14 4.39
C SER A 83 26.54 4.69 5.74
N GLN A 84 27.35 5.55 6.41
CA GLN A 84 26.93 6.16 7.68
C GLN A 84 25.86 7.22 7.46
N MET A 85 26.00 8.01 6.40
CA MET A 85 24.99 8.98 6.00
C MET A 85 23.66 8.29 5.65
N ILE A 86 23.70 7.22 4.84
CA ILE A 86 22.53 6.46 4.47
C ILE A 86 21.78 5.90 5.69
N ASP A 87 22.52 5.34 6.66
CA ASP A 87 21.95 4.85 7.92
C ASP A 87 21.30 5.95 8.74
N LEU A 88 21.93 7.13 8.78
CA LEU A 88 21.38 8.27 9.50
C LEU A 88 20.10 8.79 8.84
N LEU A 89 20.07 8.83 7.51
CA LEU A 89 18.88 9.24 6.77
C LEU A 89 17.70 8.26 6.98
N PHE A 90 17.96 6.95 7.05
CA PHE A 90 16.90 5.99 7.38
C PHE A 90 16.38 6.18 8.81
N LYS A 91 17.23 6.51 9.79
CA LYS A 91 16.75 6.87 11.15
C LYS A 91 15.86 8.12 11.11
N CYS A 92 16.18 9.09 10.27
CA CYS A 92 15.34 10.28 10.08
C CYS A 92 13.97 9.89 9.51
N LEU A 93 13.94 9.02 8.50
CA LEU A 93 12.68 8.54 7.93
C LEU A 93 11.83 7.79 8.97
N ASP A 94 12.46 6.94 9.82
CA ASP A 94 11.74 6.26 10.91
C ASP A 94 11.10 7.22 11.90
N ALA A 95 11.83 8.28 12.25
CA ALA A 95 11.32 9.30 13.15
C ALA A 95 10.16 10.10 12.53
N ILE A 96 10.26 10.42 11.22
CA ILE A 96 9.21 11.13 10.49
C ILE A 96 7.98 10.23 10.33
N ASP A 97 8.16 8.94 10.04
CA ASP A 97 7.07 7.96 9.97
C ASP A 97 6.36 7.81 11.33
N GLY A 98 7.13 7.79 12.43
CA GLY A 98 6.60 7.81 13.79
C GLY A 98 5.76 9.06 14.09
N TYR A 99 6.19 10.24 13.64
CA TYR A 99 5.37 11.45 13.74
C TYR A 99 4.07 11.31 12.93
N LEU A 100 4.16 10.79 11.70
CA LEU A 100 3.00 10.61 10.83
C LEU A 100 2.00 9.61 11.41
N GLU A 101 2.46 8.52 12.04
CA GLU A 101 1.59 7.57 12.74
C GLU A 101 0.89 8.21 13.95
N ASN A 102 1.60 9.03 14.73
CA ASN A 102 0.99 9.78 15.82
C ASN A 102 -0.06 10.76 15.32
N ILE A 103 0.23 11.48 14.23
CA ILE A 103 -0.71 12.41 13.60
C ILE A 103 -1.96 11.68 13.10
N LYS A 104 -1.83 10.52 12.49
CA LYS A 104 -2.97 9.66 12.09
C LYS A 104 -3.84 9.25 13.28
N ALA A 105 -3.22 8.91 14.41
CA ALA A 105 -3.91 8.39 15.58
C ALA A 105 -4.54 9.48 16.46
N THR A 106 -3.87 10.63 16.61
CA THR A 106 -4.21 11.65 17.63
C THR A 106 -4.35 13.06 17.06
N SER A 107 -4.08 13.29 15.78
CA SER A 107 -3.97 14.60 15.13
C SER A 107 -2.87 15.49 15.74
N ASP A 108 -1.87 14.88 16.39
CA ASP A 108 -0.71 15.54 17.00
C ASP A 108 0.55 14.73 16.68
N GLU A 109 1.71 15.39 16.50
CA GLU A 109 2.99 14.75 16.19
C GLU A 109 3.62 13.96 17.35
N GLY A 110 3.04 14.02 18.55
CA GLY A 110 3.52 13.32 19.74
C GLY A 110 4.56 14.12 20.55
N GLU A 111 5.13 13.49 21.59
CA GLU A 111 6.08 14.16 22.53
C GLU A 111 7.55 13.92 22.22
N GLU A 112 7.90 13.03 21.30
CA GLU A 112 9.28 12.68 20.96
C GLU A 112 9.93 13.79 20.11
N ASP A 113 11.01 14.39 20.61
CA ASP A 113 11.72 15.48 19.91
C ASP A 113 12.80 15.01 18.94
N ASN A 114 13.17 13.73 18.97
CA ASN A 114 14.23 13.12 18.15
C ASN A 114 15.56 13.93 18.13
N GLU A 115 15.85 14.68 19.20
CA GLU A 115 17.05 15.51 19.32
C GLU A 115 18.37 14.73 19.13
N VAL A 116 18.36 13.43 19.42
CA VAL A 116 19.54 12.58 19.24
C VAL A 116 19.88 12.47 17.76
N ILE A 117 18.87 12.26 16.92
CA ILE A 117 19.01 12.14 15.46
C ILE A 117 19.43 13.49 14.87
N ILE A 118 18.81 14.58 15.32
CA ILE A 118 19.16 15.96 14.91
C ILE A 118 20.62 16.27 15.27
N LYS A 119 21.08 15.90 16.46
CA LYS A 119 22.47 16.06 16.85
C LYS A 119 23.43 15.20 16.01
N GLU A 120 23.03 13.97 15.65
CA GLU A 120 23.82 13.11 14.76
C GLU A 120 23.94 13.73 13.37
N LEU A 121 22.85 14.28 12.79
CA LEU A 121 22.85 15.01 11.51
C LEU A 121 23.78 16.22 11.53
N ASN A 122 23.65 17.08 12.54
CA ASN A 122 24.47 18.28 12.68
C ASN A 122 25.93 17.95 12.91
N ASN A 123 26.26 16.90 13.68
CA ASN A 123 27.60 16.40 13.85
C ASN A 123 28.20 15.85 12.55
N PHE A 124 27.38 15.18 11.73
CA PHE A 124 27.79 14.69 10.43
C PHE A 124 28.14 15.86 9.49
N LEU A 125 27.29 16.88 9.43
CA LEU A 125 27.54 18.12 8.69
C LEU A 125 28.80 18.86 9.16
N ALA A 126 28.99 19.01 10.47
CA ALA A 126 30.17 19.67 11.04
C ALA A 126 31.48 18.93 10.71
N LYS A 127 31.50 17.60 10.76
CA LYS A 127 32.66 16.77 10.37
C LYS A 127 32.99 16.93 8.89
N ALA A 128 31.97 16.97 8.03
CA ALA A 128 32.12 17.09 6.59
C ALA A 128 32.63 18.47 6.19
N ASN A 129 32.20 19.52 6.88
CA ASN A 129 32.65 20.90 6.62
C ASN A 129 34.01 21.24 7.24
N GLY A 130 34.71 20.29 7.88
CA GLY A 130 36.06 20.47 8.43
C GLY A 130 36.14 21.29 9.75
N GLU A 131 34.99 21.54 10.39
CA GLU A 131 34.90 22.18 11.70
C GLU A 131 34.93 21.12 12.82
N ALA A 132 36.11 20.61 13.11
CA ALA A 132 36.29 19.79 14.29
C ALA A 132 36.54 20.69 15.52
N ALA A 133 35.59 20.62 16.45
CA ALA A 133 35.66 21.07 17.84
C ALA A 133 35.61 22.60 18.10
N ALA A 134 34.41 23.13 18.18
CA ALA A 134 34.04 24.16 19.14
C ALA A 134 32.51 24.19 19.29
N ALA A 135 31.99 23.35 20.13
CA ALA A 135 30.60 23.46 20.56
C ALA A 135 30.47 23.16 22.05
N GLU A 136 30.66 24.17 22.82
CA GLU A 136 29.94 24.35 24.10
C GLU A 136 29.72 25.84 24.31
N ALA A 137 28.51 26.16 24.66
CA ALA A 137 27.99 27.43 25.14
C ALA A 137 27.21 28.30 24.16
N ALA A 138 25.92 28.24 24.40
CA ALA A 138 24.86 29.22 24.10
C ALA A 138 25.24 30.65 24.54
N PRO A 139 24.44 31.69 24.45
CA PRO A 139 23.03 31.82 24.08
C PRO A 139 22.67 33.03 23.18
N ALA A 140 21.45 33.04 22.72
CA ALA A 140 20.49 34.15 22.50
C ALA A 140 20.95 35.61 22.42
N GLU A 141 20.14 36.35 21.67
CA GLU A 141 20.01 37.81 21.52
C GLU A 141 20.81 38.43 20.37
N THR A 142 20.19 39.13 19.46
CA THR A 142 19.34 40.30 19.66
C THR A 142 18.69 40.71 18.35
N GLU A 143 17.43 41.05 18.48
CA GLU A 143 16.69 41.91 17.56
C GLU A 143 17.47 43.17 17.19
N LYS A 144 17.43 43.54 15.95
CA LYS A 144 17.53 44.96 15.57
C LYS A 144 16.38 45.29 14.61
N GLU A 145 15.38 45.93 15.18
CA GLU A 145 14.47 46.83 14.48
C GLU A 145 15.23 47.74 13.52
N ALA A 146 14.72 47.82 12.32
CA ALA A 146 14.87 49.01 11.49
C ALA A 146 13.49 49.40 10.98
N ALA A 147 13.14 50.59 11.33
CA ALA A 147 11.89 51.27 11.27
C ALA A 147 11.22 51.32 9.89
N ALA A 148 9.90 51.27 9.98
CA ALA A 148 8.96 51.60 8.91
C ALA A 148 9.16 53.02 8.32
N PRO A 149 8.71 53.23 7.10
CA PRO A 149 7.92 54.40 6.83
C PRO A 149 6.50 54.07 6.32
N THR A 150 5.63 54.82 6.87
CA THR A 150 4.19 54.95 6.72
C THR A 150 3.72 55.13 5.27
N ASP A 151 2.65 54.37 4.98
CA ASP A 151 1.38 54.72 4.33
C ASP A 151 1.38 55.68 3.14
N ASN A 152 1.00 55.15 1.96
CA ASN A 152 -0.08 55.72 1.15
C ASN A 152 -0.46 54.76 0.01
N GLY A 153 -1.73 54.40 -0.01
CA GLY A 153 -2.47 53.64 -0.98
C GLY A 153 -2.02 53.59 -2.42
N ASP A 154 -1.47 52.47 -2.80
CA ASP A 154 -1.76 51.78 -4.05
C ASP A 154 -1.26 50.32 -3.90
N HIS A 155 -2.15 49.38 -3.60
CA HIS A 155 -1.86 47.94 -3.39
C HIS A 155 -1.43 47.23 -4.70
N LYS A 156 -0.60 47.87 -5.53
CA LYS A 156 -0.10 47.38 -6.81
C LYS A 156 1.38 46.97 -6.72
N LEU A 157 1.72 46.16 -5.67
CA LEU A 157 3.11 45.70 -5.48
C LEU A 157 3.63 44.87 -6.66
N TYR A 158 2.73 44.18 -7.42
CA TYR A 158 3.13 43.48 -8.65
C TYR A 158 3.81 44.38 -9.68
N LEU A 159 3.53 45.70 -9.70
CA LEU A 159 4.23 46.64 -10.58
C LEU A 159 5.66 46.95 -10.14
N GLN A 160 6.03 46.59 -8.92
CA GLN A 160 7.36 46.86 -8.33
C GLN A 160 8.30 45.64 -8.41
N ILE A 161 7.84 44.52 -8.98
CA ILE A 161 8.65 43.32 -9.14
C ILE A 161 9.77 43.56 -10.14
N ASP A 162 11.03 43.56 -9.70
CA ASP A 162 12.20 43.52 -10.55
C ASP A 162 12.46 42.12 -11.06
N LEU A 163 12.43 41.94 -12.38
CA LEU A 163 12.65 40.65 -13.02
C LEU A 163 14.14 40.45 -13.27
N THR A 164 14.63 39.29 -12.87
CA THR A 164 15.95 38.79 -13.31
C THR A 164 15.91 38.49 -14.81
N ASP A 165 17.09 38.36 -15.43
CA ASP A 165 17.16 38.07 -16.87
C ASP A 165 16.49 36.76 -17.24
N GLN A 166 16.60 35.72 -16.37
CA GLN A 166 15.95 34.42 -16.55
C GLN A 166 14.43 34.48 -16.40
N GLU A 167 13.93 35.22 -15.41
CA GLU A 167 12.47 35.43 -15.20
C GLU A 167 11.88 36.22 -16.37
N ARG A 168 12.61 37.20 -16.88
CA ARG A 168 12.18 37.98 -18.05
C ARG A 168 12.08 37.12 -19.31
N ASP A 169 13.05 36.23 -19.53
CA ASP A 169 13.04 35.31 -20.66
C ASP A 169 11.85 34.34 -20.55
N ALA A 170 11.53 33.86 -19.35
CA ALA A 170 10.37 33.00 -19.10
C ALA A 170 9.05 33.74 -19.42
N VAL A 171 8.90 34.98 -18.94
CA VAL A 171 7.73 35.81 -19.19
C VAL A 171 7.56 36.09 -20.68
N MET A 172 8.66 36.43 -21.40
CA MET A 172 8.63 36.69 -22.83
C MET A 172 8.29 35.41 -23.62
N THR A 173 8.81 34.28 -23.24
CA THR A 173 8.51 32.97 -23.86
C THR A 173 7.04 32.60 -23.71
N ALA A 174 6.45 32.81 -22.52
CA ALA A 174 5.03 32.58 -22.29
C ALA A 174 4.16 33.50 -23.12
N LYS A 175 4.54 34.79 -23.24
CA LYS A 175 3.85 35.76 -24.06
C LYS A 175 3.92 35.43 -25.55
N ASP A 176 5.09 35.03 -26.06
CA ASP A 176 5.28 34.62 -27.44
C ASP A 176 4.50 33.33 -27.78
N SER A 177 4.21 32.52 -26.78
CA SER A 177 3.34 31.35 -26.90
C SER A 177 1.84 31.67 -26.93
N GLY A 178 1.49 32.96 -26.84
CA GLY A 178 0.11 33.46 -26.95
C GLY A 178 -0.68 33.42 -25.64
N MET A 179 0.00 33.31 -24.49
CA MET A 179 -0.62 33.43 -23.17
C MET A 179 -0.68 34.89 -22.72
N HIS A 180 -1.72 35.24 -21.97
CA HIS A 180 -1.84 36.52 -21.30
C HIS A 180 -1.03 36.51 -20.02
N ILE A 181 -0.29 37.58 -19.74
CA ILE A 181 0.49 37.71 -18.49
C ILE A 181 -0.23 38.68 -17.57
N TYR A 182 -0.62 38.18 -16.41
CA TYR A 182 -1.29 38.96 -15.37
C TYR A 182 -0.36 39.15 -14.19
N GLY A 183 -0.24 40.41 -13.71
CA GLY A 183 0.38 40.73 -12.44
C GLY A 183 -0.69 40.87 -11.37
N MET A 184 -0.49 40.28 -10.23
CA MET A 184 -1.46 40.28 -9.12
C MET A 184 -0.76 40.50 -7.77
N THR A 185 -1.38 41.33 -6.93
CA THR A 185 -1.07 41.43 -5.49
C THR A 185 -2.26 40.92 -4.70
N VAL A 186 -2.01 40.01 -3.78
CA VAL A 186 -3.01 39.41 -2.89
C VAL A 186 -2.79 39.91 -1.49
N MET A 187 -3.88 40.28 -0.81
CA MET A 187 -3.89 40.78 0.56
C MET A 187 -4.54 39.75 1.47
N ILE A 188 -3.82 39.36 2.51
CA ILE A 188 -4.29 38.43 3.54
C ILE A 188 -4.89 39.24 4.70
N GLN A 189 -5.98 38.77 5.30
CA GLN A 189 -6.61 39.41 6.45
C GLN A 189 -5.66 39.50 7.65
N LYS A 190 -5.73 40.62 8.39
CA LYS A 190 -4.83 40.93 9.53
C LYS A 190 -4.89 39.91 10.66
N GLU A 191 -6.01 39.20 10.77
CA GLU A 191 -6.28 38.21 11.83
C GLU A 191 -5.84 36.80 11.41
N CYS A 192 -5.28 36.61 10.22
CA CYS A 192 -4.82 35.32 9.74
C CYS A 192 -3.55 34.89 10.49
N LEU A 193 -3.61 33.71 11.12
CA LEU A 193 -2.52 33.12 11.88
C LEU A 193 -1.55 32.32 11.01
N LEU A 194 -1.97 31.89 9.83
CA LEU A 194 -1.20 31.00 8.91
C LEU A 194 -1.05 31.65 7.54
N LYS A 195 -0.27 32.73 7.44
CA LYS A 195 -0.10 33.51 6.20
C LYS A 195 0.53 32.71 5.06
N ALA A 196 1.56 31.90 5.37
CA ALA A 196 2.22 31.04 4.40
C ALA A 196 1.23 30.05 3.76
N ALA A 197 0.41 29.38 4.58
CA ALA A 197 -0.60 28.45 4.11
C ALA A 197 -1.62 29.12 3.17
N ARG A 198 -2.03 30.37 3.46
CA ARG A 198 -2.97 31.11 2.59
C ARG A 198 -2.33 31.50 1.26
N ALA A 199 -1.09 31.96 1.28
CA ALA A 199 -0.36 32.24 0.06
C ALA A 199 -0.22 31.01 -0.83
N PHE A 200 0.11 29.85 -0.24
CA PHE A 200 0.21 28.58 -0.95
C PHE A 200 -1.14 28.14 -1.56
N LEU A 201 -2.23 28.27 -0.81
CA LEU A 201 -3.57 27.95 -1.33
C LEU A 201 -3.95 28.85 -2.51
N VAL A 202 -3.58 30.14 -2.47
CA VAL A 202 -3.79 31.06 -3.60
C VAL A 202 -2.99 30.61 -4.81
N PHE A 203 -1.72 30.25 -4.63
CA PHE A 203 -0.90 29.74 -5.73
C PHE A 203 -1.51 28.51 -6.37
N ARG A 204 -1.91 27.53 -5.59
CA ARG A 204 -2.53 26.29 -6.08
C ARG A 204 -3.83 26.56 -6.85
N GLU A 205 -4.71 27.39 -6.32
CA GLU A 205 -5.97 27.71 -7.00
C GLU A 205 -5.74 28.52 -8.31
N VAL A 206 -4.69 29.34 -8.36
CA VAL A 206 -4.31 30.09 -9.55
C VAL A 206 -3.61 29.21 -10.57
N GLU A 207 -2.77 28.26 -10.14
CA GLU A 207 -2.08 27.28 -11.01
C GLU A 207 -3.06 26.36 -11.76
N ALA A 208 -4.27 26.17 -11.24
CA ALA A 208 -5.33 25.45 -11.95
C ALA A 208 -5.75 26.16 -13.26
N PHE A 209 -5.48 27.45 -13.40
CA PHE A 209 -5.85 28.28 -14.57
C PHE A 209 -4.66 28.78 -15.39
N GLY A 210 -3.42 28.69 -14.87
CA GLY A 210 -2.23 29.17 -15.53
C GLY A 210 -0.95 28.81 -14.82
N GLU A 211 0.19 29.20 -15.37
CA GLU A 211 1.51 28.94 -14.80
C GLU A 211 2.05 30.18 -14.08
N ILE A 212 2.42 30.07 -12.82
CA ILE A 212 3.03 31.16 -12.05
C ILE A 212 4.51 31.25 -12.45
N LEU A 213 4.90 32.39 -13.02
CA LEU A 213 6.25 32.60 -13.53
C LEU A 213 7.19 33.26 -12.52
N VAL A 214 6.66 34.18 -11.71
CA VAL A 214 7.43 34.99 -10.76
C VAL A 214 6.57 35.32 -9.56
N TYR A 215 7.13 35.30 -8.35
CA TYR A 215 6.45 35.74 -7.14
C TYR A 215 7.41 36.49 -6.21
N ARG A 216 6.87 37.41 -5.41
CA ARG A 216 7.58 38.17 -4.38
C ARG A 216 6.70 38.32 -3.13
N PRO A 217 7.22 38.10 -1.90
CA PRO A 217 8.61 37.70 -1.61
C PRO A 217 9.00 36.36 -2.21
N SER A 218 10.25 35.94 -1.98
CA SER A 218 10.73 34.63 -2.43
C SER A 218 9.97 33.49 -1.78
N SER A 219 9.98 32.27 -2.36
CA SER A 219 9.35 31.09 -1.78
C SER A 219 9.71 30.90 -0.32
N GLN A 220 11.00 31.08 -0.03
CA GLN A 220 11.54 30.91 1.33
C GLN A 220 11.06 32.00 2.29
N ASP A 221 10.92 33.23 1.83
CA ASP A 221 10.40 34.31 2.67
C ASP A 221 8.88 34.18 2.90
N ILE A 222 8.15 33.60 1.96
CA ILE A 222 6.71 33.26 2.12
C ILE A 222 6.58 32.11 3.13
N GLU A 223 7.37 31.04 3.02
CA GLU A 223 7.38 29.89 3.94
C GLU A 223 7.77 30.31 5.36
N ASP A 224 8.79 31.18 5.49
CA ASP A 224 9.27 31.71 6.77
C ASP A 224 8.35 32.79 7.34
N GLU A 225 7.21 33.08 6.69
CA GLU A 225 6.29 34.18 7.03
C GLU A 225 6.97 35.56 7.14
N LYS A 226 8.09 35.78 6.44
CA LYS A 226 8.84 37.03 6.39
C LYS A 226 8.20 38.07 5.47
N PHE A 227 6.90 38.13 5.44
CA PHE A 227 6.13 39.16 4.76
C PHE A 227 4.97 39.64 5.62
N GLU A 228 4.53 40.88 5.42
CA GLU A 228 3.51 41.45 6.29
C GLU A 228 2.12 40.84 6.02
N GLN A 229 1.43 41.26 4.97
CA GLN A 229 0.06 40.81 4.63
C GLN A 229 -0.16 40.74 3.12
N GLU A 230 0.85 41.14 2.33
CA GLU A 230 0.73 41.23 0.89
C GLU A 230 1.82 40.43 0.20
N PHE A 231 1.45 39.72 -0.84
CA PHE A 231 2.39 39.07 -1.73
C PHE A 231 1.96 39.25 -3.18
N SER A 232 2.88 39.21 -4.08
CA SER A 232 2.64 39.50 -5.50
C SER A 232 3.25 38.45 -6.41
N PHE A 233 2.61 38.20 -7.55
CA PHE A 233 3.09 37.22 -8.52
C PHE A 233 2.68 37.58 -9.94
N TYR A 234 3.38 36.97 -10.91
CA TYR A 234 3.01 36.98 -12.33
C TYR A 234 2.55 35.61 -12.76
N VAL A 235 1.39 35.54 -13.41
CA VAL A 235 0.82 34.31 -13.93
C VAL A 235 0.58 34.42 -15.45
N ALA A 236 1.00 33.37 -16.18
CA ALA A 236 0.71 33.20 -17.59
C ALA A 236 -0.53 32.30 -17.74
N SER A 237 -1.56 32.80 -18.41
CA SER A 237 -2.81 32.03 -18.55
C SER A 237 -3.48 32.31 -19.92
N PRO A 238 -4.16 31.30 -20.50
CA PRO A 238 -5.04 31.47 -21.64
C PRO A 238 -6.43 32.00 -21.24
N GLU A 239 -6.74 32.03 -19.92
CA GLU A 239 -8.04 32.43 -19.38
C GLU A 239 -8.11 33.92 -19.08
N SER A 240 -9.33 34.44 -18.86
CA SER A 240 -9.53 35.87 -18.55
C SER A 240 -9.09 36.20 -17.13
N PHE A 241 -8.62 37.44 -16.91
CA PHE A 241 -8.20 37.96 -15.61
C PHE A 241 -9.23 37.75 -14.50
N ASP A 242 -10.52 37.95 -14.81
CA ASP A 242 -11.61 37.81 -13.83
C ASP A 242 -11.68 36.41 -13.22
N LYS A 243 -11.37 35.37 -13.97
CA LYS A 243 -11.36 33.99 -13.48
C LYS A 243 -10.23 33.77 -12.48
N ILE A 244 -9.05 34.26 -12.80
CA ILE A 244 -7.84 34.13 -11.98
C ILE A 244 -8.01 34.92 -10.68
N GLN A 245 -8.53 36.15 -10.77
CA GLN A 245 -8.80 36.99 -9.63
C GLN A 245 -9.85 36.37 -8.70
N ASN A 246 -10.92 35.80 -9.27
CA ASN A 246 -11.93 35.10 -8.49
C ASN A 246 -11.39 33.83 -7.82
N ALA A 247 -10.50 33.09 -8.47
CA ALA A 247 -9.83 31.94 -7.89
C ALA A 247 -9.03 32.36 -6.63
N ALA A 248 -8.23 33.43 -6.75
CA ALA A 248 -7.48 33.97 -5.62
C ALA A 248 -8.39 34.49 -4.49
N LYS A 249 -9.48 35.20 -4.81
CA LYS A 249 -10.44 35.76 -3.83
C LYS A 249 -11.30 34.70 -3.14
N ASN A 250 -11.51 33.54 -3.76
CA ASN A 250 -12.29 32.45 -3.17
C ASN A 250 -11.56 31.71 -2.05
N VAL A 251 -10.25 31.91 -1.91
CA VAL A 251 -9.50 31.36 -0.80
C VAL A 251 -9.89 32.06 0.50
N SER A 252 -10.20 31.30 1.54
CA SER A 252 -10.60 31.86 2.85
C SER A 252 -9.48 32.70 3.46
N GLU A 253 -9.87 33.76 4.20
CA GLU A 253 -8.95 34.72 4.86
C GLU A 253 -8.11 35.57 3.90
N ILE A 254 -8.45 35.63 2.63
CA ILE A 254 -7.97 36.66 1.68
C ILE A 254 -8.89 37.87 1.80
N GLU A 255 -8.30 39.04 1.99
CA GLU A 255 -9.02 40.31 2.08
C GLU A 255 -9.38 40.84 0.71
N ASP A 256 -8.39 40.91 -0.18
CA ASP A 256 -8.60 41.29 -1.56
C ASP A 256 -7.47 40.75 -2.47
N ALA A 257 -7.71 40.75 -3.79
CA ALA A 257 -6.72 40.45 -4.82
C ALA A 257 -6.86 41.45 -5.96
N VAL A 258 -5.82 42.24 -6.18
CA VAL A 258 -5.79 43.32 -7.19
C VAL A 258 -4.75 43.00 -8.23
N GLY A 259 -5.09 43.16 -9.49
CA GLY A 259 -4.13 42.92 -10.60
C GLY A 259 -4.61 43.46 -11.91
N GLU A 260 -3.75 43.37 -12.94
CA GLU A 260 -4.04 43.77 -14.32
C GLU A 260 -3.19 42.97 -15.30
N GLU A 261 -3.58 43.01 -16.57
CA GLU A 261 -2.79 42.42 -17.65
C GLU A 261 -1.54 43.29 -17.93
N LEU A 262 -0.38 42.64 -17.90
CA LEU A 262 0.90 43.31 -18.11
C LEU A 262 1.33 43.16 -19.56
N THR A 263 1.64 44.33 -20.21
CA THR A 263 2.07 44.39 -21.60
C THR A 263 3.51 44.80 -21.77
N ASP A 264 4.11 45.49 -20.79
CA ASP A 264 5.48 46.02 -20.83
C ASP A 264 6.35 45.40 -19.72
N PHE A 265 7.43 44.73 -20.11
CA PHE A 265 8.40 44.07 -19.25
C PHE A 265 9.81 44.66 -19.41
N SER A 266 9.90 45.92 -19.90
CA SER A 266 11.16 46.61 -20.07
C SER A 266 11.86 46.90 -18.74
N PRO A 267 13.20 46.80 -18.64
CA PRO A 267 13.94 47.12 -17.41
C PRO A 267 13.67 48.58 -17.02
N ARG A 268 13.15 48.80 -15.82
CA ARG A 268 13.04 50.13 -15.25
C ARG A 268 14.44 50.61 -14.84
N VAL A 269 14.97 51.57 -15.57
CA VAL A 269 16.23 52.24 -15.26
C VAL A 269 16.01 53.17 -14.07
N THR A 270 16.51 52.81 -12.92
CA THR A 270 16.76 53.76 -11.85
C THR A 270 18.00 54.55 -12.21
N GLU A 271 17.83 55.88 -12.49
CA GLU A 271 18.90 56.81 -12.75
C GLU A 271 19.86 56.92 -11.56
N THR A 272 21.10 56.50 -11.74
CA THR A 272 22.29 57.16 -11.15
C THR A 272 23.50 56.86 -12.02
N GLU A 273 23.87 57.89 -12.81
CA GLU A 273 25.22 58.34 -13.23
C GLU A 273 26.29 57.28 -13.51
N THR A 274 27.15 57.32 -14.52
CA THR A 274 27.53 58.23 -15.59
C THR A 274 28.50 57.51 -16.54
N GLU A 275 28.44 57.93 -17.87
CA GLU A 275 29.55 57.99 -18.85
C GLU A 275 30.41 56.72 -19.14
N GLU A 276 30.74 56.36 -20.28
CA GLU A 276 31.03 56.86 -21.65
C GLU A 276 31.35 55.68 -22.58
N LYS A 277 31.07 55.72 -23.75
CA LYS A 277 31.50 55.91 -25.15
C LYS A 277 30.98 54.81 -26.06
N LYS A 278 30.18 55.24 -27.00
CA LYS A 278 30.35 55.56 -28.45
C LYS A 278 30.99 54.49 -29.34
N GLU A 279 30.19 54.18 -30.32
CA GLU A 279 30.31 54.07 -31.79
C GLU A 279 30.59 52.65 -32.29
N GLU A 280 29.96 52.09 -33.31
CA GLU A 280 29.41 52.56 -34.57
C GLU A 280 28.49 51.51 -35.22
N LYS A 281 27.47 51.98 -35.93
CA LYS A 281 26.67 51.33 -36.98
C LYS A 281 27.42 51.42 -38.32
N PRO A 282 27.02 50.85 -39.49
CA PRO A 282 25.70 50.43 -39.94
C PRO A 282 25.62 49.24 -40.97
N ALA A 283 24.40 48.88 -41.25
CA ALA A 283 23.69 48.71 -42.55
C ALA A 283 23.66 47.40 -43.32
N GLU A 284 22.43 46.92 -43.45
CA GLU A 284 21.68 46.63 -44.71
C GLU A 284 22.09 45.36 -45.49
N THR A 285 21.17 44.50 -45.87
CA THR A 285 20.06 44.63 -46.84
C THR A 285 19.23 43.36 -46.92
N LYS A 286 17.90 43.49 -47.03
CA LYS A 286 16.93 42.57 -47.63
C LYS A 286 17.09 42.52 -49.17
N PRO A 287 16.49 41.68 -50.00
CA PRO A 287 15.07 41.30 -50.04
C PRO A 287 14.72 39.84 -50.50
N GLU A 288 13.53 39.40 -50.17
CA GLU A 288 12.35 38.98 -50.95
C GLU A 288 12.51 38.00 -52.15
N VAL A 289 11.64 36.95 -52.23
CA VAL A 289 10.50 36.79 -53.14
C VAL A 289 9.96 35.32 -53.15
N GLN A 290 8.73 35.15 -52.75
CA GLN A 290 7.54 34.45 -53.29
C GLN A 290 7.58 33.01 -53.91
N ALA A 291 6.58 32.30 -53.45
CA ALA A 291 5.43 31.67 -54.15
C ALA A 291 5.38 30.16 -54.34
N GLU A 292 4.26 29.64 -53.84
CA GLU A 292 3.50 28.39 -54.04
C GLU A 292 3.36 27.88 -55.51
N PRO A 293 2.69 26.78 -55.83
CA PRO A 293 2.19 25.61 -55.06
C PRO A 293 2.21 24.22 -55.81
N LYS A 294 1.73 23.17 -55.10
CA LYS A 294 0.99 21.97 -55.61
C LYS A 294 1.69 20.68 -55.99
N LYS A 295 1.25 19.66 -55.33
CA LYS A 295 0.62 18.34 -55.65
C LYS A 295 1.35 17.08 -55.12
N ALA A 296 0.56 16.31 -54.37
CA ALA A 296 0.77 14.89 -54.06
C ALA A 296 0.57 14.01 -55.33
N PRO A 297 0.75 12.66 -55.36
CA PRO A 297 1.02 11.71 -54.31
C PRO A 297 2.06 10.59 -54.68
N GLU A 298 2.50 9.77 -53.76
CA GLU A 298 2.43 8.29 -53.80
C GLU A 298 3.44 7.59 -52.89
N LYS A 299 2.93 6.46 -52.35
CA LYS A 299 3.45 5.51 -51.42
C LYS A 299 4.85 4.95 -51.72
N LYS A 300 5.65 4.69 -50.62
CA LYS A 300 6.18 3.36 -50.29
C LYS A 300 7.07 3.33 -49.02
N LYS A 301 6.68 2.43 -48.12
CA LYS A 301 7.47 1.56 -47.16
C LYS A 301 8.43 2.21 -46.19
N ALA A 302 8.12 1.92 -44.91
CA ALA A 302 8.94 2.01 -43.70
C ALA A 302 10.31 1.32 -43.80
N PRO A 303 11.29 1.72 -42.93
CA PRO A 303 11.37 1.04 -41.64
C PRO A 303 11.80 1.87 -40.42
N ALA A 304 11.46 1.29 -39.23
CA ALA A 304 12.12 1.33 -37.94
C ALA A 304 12.08 2.60 -37.06
N LYS A 305 11.34 2.41 -36.01
CA LYS A 305 11.28 2.97 -34.65
C LYS A 305 12.52 3.77 -34.19
N LYS A 306 12.27 4.96 -33.70
CA LYS A 306 12.89 5.52 -32.50
C LYS A 306 11.81 6.02 -31.57
N ASN A 307 11.87 5.52 -30.35
CA ASN A 307 10.97 5.81 -29.24
C ASN A 307 10.99 7.31 -28.94
N GLY A 308 9.86 7.96 -29.09
CA GLY A 308 9.58 9.23 -28.45
C GLY A 308 8.86 8.91 -27.14
N VAL A 309 9.39 9.40 -26.06
CA VAL A 309 8.83 9.35 -24.71
C VAL A 309 7.45 10.01 -24.78
N GLY A 310 6.40 9.22 -24.64
CA GLY A 310 5.04 9.72 -24.50
C GLY A 310 4.89 10.34 -23.11
N LYS A 311 4.33 11.54 -23.06
CA LYS A 311 3.85 12.14 -21.80
C LYS A 311 2.93 11.13 -21.11
N PRO A 312 3.08 10.92 -19.78
CA PRO A 312 2.14 10.08 -19.05
C PRO A 312 0.74 10.68 -19.16
N ALA A 313 -0.21 9.88 -19.58
CA ALA A 313 -1.61 10.23 -19.53
C ALA A 313 -1.96 10.45 -18.06
N THR A 314 -2.43 11.64 -17.71
CA THR A 314 -3.00 11.90 -16.38
C THR A 314 -4.13 10.91 -16.13
N SER A 315 -3.89 9.92 -15.31
CA SER A 315 -4.92 9.01 -14.84
C SER A 315 -5.93 9.83 -14.03
N ARG A 316 -7.19 9.83 -14.47
CA ARG A 316 -8.27 10.44 -13.70
C ARG A 316 -8.56 9.52 -12.53
N THR A 317 -7.89 9.74 -11.39
CA THR A 317 -8.17 9.07 -10.13
C THR A 317 -9.36 9.76 -9.46
N VAL A 318 -10.29 8.96 -8.95
CA VAL A 318 -11.41 9.42 -8.13
C VAL A 318 -11.19 8.88 -6.73
N ARG A 319 -11.00 9.76 -5.75
CA ARG A 319 -10.93 9.35 -4.34
C ARG A 319 -12.32 8.96 -3.86
N VAL A 320 -12.46 7.76 -3.33
CA VAL A 320 -13.70 7.25 -2.75
C VAL A 320 -13.43 6.92 -1.29
N ASP A 321 -14.32 7.38 -0.43
CA ASP A 321 -14.31 7.11 1.00
C ASP A 321 -14.51 5.60 1.25
N ILE A 322 -13.65 5.03 2.08
CA ILE A 322 -13.61 3.58 2.37
C ILE A 322 -14.90 3.13 3.05
N GLU A 323 -15.41 3.93 3.99
CA GLU A 323 -16.66 3.61 4.69
C GLU A 323 -17.85 3.49 3.72
N LYS A 324 -17.83 4.28 2.64
CA LYS A 324 -18.86 4.20 1.59
C LYS A 324 -18.71 2.95 0.74
N LEU A 325 -17.48 2.49 0.48
CA LEU A 325 -17.25 1.22 -0.21
C LEU A 325 -17.67 0.03 0.66
N ASP A 326 -17.37 0.05 1.95
CA ASP A 326 -17.80 -0.98 2.89
C ASP A 326 -19.33 -1.02 3.05
N ALA A 327 -19.98 0.16 3.10
CA ALA A 327 -21.43 0.25 3.09
C ALA A 327 -22.04 -0.33 1.80
N LEU A 328 -21.43 -0.06 0.64
CA LEU A 328 -21.86 -0.63 -0.63
C LEU A 328 -21.68 -2.16 -0.66
N MET A 329 -20.58 -2.69 -0.15
CA MET A 329 -20.36 -4.13 -0.02
C MET A 329 -21.41 -4.79 0.88
N ASN A 330 -21.76 -4.15 1.99
CA ASN A 330 -22.83 -4.65 2.87
C ASN A 330 -24.18 -4.70 2.13
N GLN A 331 -24.51 -3.67 1.33
CA GLN A 331 -25.75 -3.65 0.52
C GLN A 331 -25.77 -4.75 -0.55
N VAL A 332 -24.62 -5.03 -1.20
CA VAL A 332 -24.50 -6.13 -2.16
C VAL A 332 -24.68 -7.48 -1.45
N SER A 333 -24.11 -7.64 -0.24
CA SER A 333 -24.30 -8.84 0.58
C SER A 333 -25.78 -9.06 0.95
N GLU A 334 -26.49 -8.02 1.33
CA GLU A 334 -27.93 -8.07 1.60
C GLU A 334 -28.74 -8.44 0.33
N LEU A 335 -28.32 -7.92 -0.83
CA LEU A 335 -28.95 -8.27 -2.10
C LEU A 335 -28.75 -9.75 -2.46
N ILE A 336 -27.59 -10.34 -2.16
CA ILE A 336 -27.32 -11.77 -2.33
C ILE A 336 -28.22 -12.62 -1.42
N ILE A 337 -28.38 -12.19 -0.17
CA ILE A 337 -29.27 -12.87 0.79
C ILE A 337 -30.71 -12.82 0.30
N ALA A 338 -31.20 -11.66 -0.17
CA ALA A 338 -32.53 -11.53 -0.72
C ALA A 338 -32.74 -12.38 -2.00
N LYS A 339 -31.73 -12.43 -2.88
CA LYS A 339 -31.70 -13.33 -4.04
C LYS A 339 -31.84 -14.80 -3.60
N ASN A 340 -31.04 -15.22 -2.62
CA ASN A 340 -31.06 -16.60 -2.11
C ASN A 340 -32.47 -16.96 -1.52
N SER A 341 -33.10 -16.01 -0.84
CA SER A 341 -34.48 -16.15 -0.37
C SER A 341 -35.45 -16.42 -1.51
N LEU A 342 -35.37 -15.67 -2.60
CA LEU A 342 -36.21 -15.87 -3.78
C LEU A 342 -35.97 -17.23 -4.46
N VAL A 343 -34.70 -17.67 -4.52
CA VAL A 343 -34.32 -19.00 -5.04
C VAL A 343 -34.95 -20.11 -4.18
N SER A 344 -34.84 -20.01 -2.85
CA SER A 344 -35.40 -20.97 -1.90
C SER A 344 -36.91 -21.07 -2.02
N ILE A 345 -37.62 -19.94 -2.07
CA ILE A 345 -39.08 -19.91 -2.25
C ILE A 345 -39.50 -20.55 -3.59
N SER A 346 -38.68 -20.35 -4.64
CA SER A 346 -38.98 -20.91 -5.97
C SER A 346 -38.81 -22.43 -6.06
N SER A 347 -37.98 -23.02 -5.21
CA SER A 347 -37.71 -24.46 -5.18
C SER A 347 -38.66 -25.26 -4.28
N THR A 348 -39.49 -24.59 -3.45
CA THR A 348 -40.45 -25.25 -2.59
C THR A 348 -41.72 -25.56 -3.37
N GLU A 349 -42.16 -26.82 -3.38
CA GLU A 349 -43.35 -27.30 -4.12
C GLU A 349 -44.68 -26.60 -3.72
N GLU A 350 -44.74 -26.03 -2.53
CA GLU A 350 -45.92 -25.30 -2.01
C GLU A 350 -46.13 -23.92 -2.65
N GLY A 351 -45.08 -23.36 -3.28
CA GLY A 351 -45.13 -22.00 -3.87
C GLY A 351 -45.91 -21.88 -5.19
N GLY A 352 -46.30 -22.96 -5.84
CA GLY A 352 -47.18 -22.95 -7.03
C GLY A 352 -46.62 -22.24 -8.27
N PHE A 353 -45.34 -21.81 -8.26
CA PHE A 353 -44.71 -21.07 -9.37
C PHE A 353 -44.01 -22.03 -10.34
N THR A 354 -44.76 -22.93 -10.99
CA THR A 354 -44.24 -23.77 -12.09
C THR A 354 -44.04 -23.00 -13.41
N ASN A 355 -43.93 -21.69 -13.35
CA ASN A 355 -43.75 -20.86 -14.53
C ASN A 355 -42.28 -20.78 -14.93
N GLN A 356 -41.92 -21.40 -16.07
CA GLN A 356 -40.57 -21.36 -16.65
C GLN A 356 -40.01 -19.92 -16.73
N GLY A 357 -40.86 -18.92 -16.99
CA GLY A 357 -40.48 -17.52 -17.05
C GLY A 357 -40.03 -16.97 -15.70
N PHE A 358 -40.49 -17.52 -14.56
CA PHE A 358 -40.06 -17.11 -13.24
C PHE A 358 -38.64 -17.62 -12.92
N HIS A 359 -38.34 -18.87 -13.26
CA HIS A 359 -37.01 -19.43 -13.12
C HIS A 359 -35.97 -18.70 -14.00
N GLU A 360 -36.35 -18.38 -15.25
CA GLU A 360 -35.49 -17.58 -16.13
C GLU A 360 -35.17 -16.19 -15.54
N GLN A 361 -36.11 -15.55 -14.85
CA GLN A 361 -35.88 -14.25 -14.20
C GLN A 361 -34.99 -14.38 -12.95
N ILE A 362 -35.14 -15.47 -12.20
CA ILE A 362 -34.24 -15.75 -11.04
C ILE A 362 -32.81 -15.99 -11.52
N GLU A 363 -32.60 -16.81 -12.54
CA GLU A 363 -31.28 -17.02 -13.13
C GLU A 363 -30.65 -15.71 -13.68
N TYR A 364 -31.50 -14.85 -14.26
CA TYR A 364 -31.08 -13.54 -14.72
C TYR A 364 -30.65 -12.63 -13.54
N LEU A 365 -31.48 -12.61 -12.47
CA LEU A 365 -31.15 -11.88 -11.25
C LEU A 365 -29.83 -12.36 -10.62
N GLU A 366 -29.61 -13.67 -10.57
CA GLU A 366 -28.39 -14.29 -10.09
C GLU A 366 -27.16 -13.79 -10.86
N ARG A 367 -27.20 -13.82 -12.20
CA ARG A 367 -26.12 -13.31 -13.04
C ARG A 367 -25.83 -11.82 -12.81
N ILE A 368 -26.87 -11.00 -12.70
CA ILE A 368 -26.72 -9.56 -12.46
C ILE A 368 -26.13 -9.30 -11.08
N THR A 369 -26.57 -10.01 -10.04
CA THR A 369 -26.08 -9.86 -8.67
C THR A 369 -24.63 -10.26 -8.56
N THR A 370 -24.24 -11.38 -9.20
CA THR A 370 -22.82 -11.82 -9.25
C THR A 370 -21.96 -10.81 -9.99
N SER A 371 -22.40 -10.32 -11.14
CA SER A 371 -21.66 -9.31 -11.91
C SER A 371 -21.54 -7.97 -11.15
N LEU A 372 -22.57 -7.57 -10.42
CA LEU A 372 -22.51 -6.38 -9.55
C LEU A 372 -21.51 -6.56 -8.41
N HIS A 373 -21.55 -7.72 -7.75
CA HIS A 373 -20.57 -8.05 -6.70
C HIS A 373 -19.14 -7.99 -7.22
N GLU A 374 -18.86 -8.64 -8.37
CA GLU A 374 -17.53 -8.60 -9.00
C GLU A 374 -17.09 -7.17 -9.33
N SER A 375 -18.01 -6.33 -9.83
CA SER A 375 -17.71 -4.94 -10.17
C SER A 375 -17.39 -4.09 -8.94
N VAL A 376 -18.14 -4.27 -7.86
CA VAL A 376 -17.89 -3.54 -6.59
C VAL A 376 -16.60 -4.01 -5.95
N MET A 377 -16.32 -5.32 -5.96
CA MET A 377 -15.06 -5.88 -5.46
C MET A 377 -13.87 -5.34 -6.23
N LYS A 378 -13.98 -5.23 -7.57
CA LYS A 378 -12.92 -4.68 -8.40
C LYS A 378 -12.58 -3.22 -8.06
N VAL A 379 -13.57 -2.42 -7.67
CA VAL A 379 -13.35 -1.04 -7.21
C VAL A 379 -12.64 -0.99 -5.84
N ARG A 380 -12.80 -2.04 -5.01
CA ARG A 380 -12.19 -2.16 -3.69
C ARG A 380 -10.75 -2.71 -3.72
N MET A 381 -10.34 -3.29 -4.84
CA MET A 381 -8.99 -3.85 -4.97
C MET A 381 -7.94 -2.75 -4.96
N VAL A 382 -6.82 -3.04 -4.30
CA VAL A 382 -5.65 -2.17 -4.22
C VAL A 382 -4.40 -2.97 -4.58
N PRO A 383 -3.37 -2.36 -5.20
CA PRO A 383 -2.11 -3.02 -5.46
C PRO A 383 -1.43 -3.47 -4.17
N ILE A 384 -0.74 -4.61 -4.19
CA ILE A 384 0.03 -5.10 -3.04
C ILE A 384 1.27 -4.24 -2.77
N GLU A 385 1.64 -3.38 -3.70
CA GLU A 385 2.76 -2.43 -3.62
C GLU A 385 2.80 -1.70 -2.28
N SER A 386 1.66 -1.23 -1.78
CA SER A 386 1.52 -0.53 -0.49
C SER A 386 2.07 -1.31 0.71
N VAL A 387 2.11 -2.64 0.64
CA VAL A 387 2.62 -3.52 1.70
C VAL A 387 4.05 -3.95 1.42
N VAL A 388 4.38 -4.26 0.16
CA VAL A 388 5.68 -4.86 -0.18
C VAL A 388 6.80 -3.84 -0.27
N ASN A 389 6.51 -2.55 -0.48
CA ASN A 389 7.50 -1.48 -0.60
C ASN A 389 8.42 -1.32 0.63
N LYS A 390 7.99 -1.72 1.81
CA LYS A 390 8.81 -1.72 3.03
C LYS A 390 9.82 -2.90 3.13
N PHE A 391 9.67 -3.94 2.31
CA PHE A 391 10.47 -5.15 2.42
C PHE A 391 11.92 -5.00 1.96
N PRO A 392 12.26 -4.23 0.90
CA PRO A 392 13.64 -4.00 0.50
C PRO A 392 14.48 -3.41 1.62
N ARG A 393 13.95 -2.42 2.34
CA ARG A 393 14.59 -1.82 3.50
C ARG A 393 14.79 -2.84 4.63
N MET A 394 13.75 -3.64 4.94
CA MET A 394 13.85 -4.69 5.95
C MET A 394 14.96 -5.71 5.61
N ILE A 395 15.05 -6.17 4.36
CA ILE A 395 16.10 -7.11 3.92
C ILE A 395 17.48 -6.49 4.00
N ARG A 396 17.63 -5.21 3.66
CA ARG A 396 18.90 -4.47 3.84
C ARG A 396 19.35 -4.47 5.31
N ASP A 397 18.45 -4.17 6.23
CA ASP A 397 18.75 -4.13 7.67
C ASP A 397 19.10 -5.54 8.21
N LEU A 398 18.37 -6.56 7.75
CA LEU A 398 18.70 -7.96 8.05
C LEU A 398 20.03 -8.40 7.46
N SER A 399 20.38 -7.96 6.24
CA SER A 399 21.69 -8.22 5.61
C SER A 399 22.84 -7.75 6.50
N ARG A 400 22.72 -6.55 7.07
CA ARG A 400 23.71 -5.99 7.99
C ARG A 400 23.73 -6.70 9.34
N THR A 401 22.56 -6.91 9.94
CA THR A 401 22.46 -7.54 11.26
C THR A 401 22.97 -8.98 11.25
N LEU A 402 22.66 -9.73 10.20
CA LEU A 402 23.08 -11.12 10.03
C LEU A 402 24.48 -11.25 9.39
N ASN A 403 25.07 -10.15 8.94
CA ASN A 403 26.34 -10.12 8.20
C ASN A 403 26.35 -11.07 6.98
N LYS A 404 25.23 -11.13 6.25
CA LYS A 404 25.04 -11.93 5.03
C LYS A 404 24.80 -11.00 3.87
N LYS A 405 25.44 -11.25 2.72
CA LYS A 405 25.17 -10.51 1.48
C LYS A 405 23.90 -11.08 0.84
N MET A 406 22.84 -10.27 0.78
CA MET A 406 21.58 -10.69 0.19
C MET A 406 20.89 -9.55 -0.56
N GLU A 407 20.10 -9.93 -1.54
CA GLU A 407 19.30 -9.01 -2.36
C GLU A 407 17.87 -9.53 -2.46
N LEU A 408 16.89 -8.61 -2.47
CA LEU A 408 15.47 -8.91 -2.68
C LEU A 408 15.09 -8.52 -4.11
N VAL A 409 14.54 -9.47 -4.84
CA VAL A 409 13.96 -9.26 -6.18
C VAL A 409 12.45 -9.37 -6.07
N MET A 410 11.73 -8.30 -6.39
CA MET A 410 10.27 -8.28 -6.38
C MET A 410 9.71 -8.18 -7.79
N THR A 411 8.58 -8.84 -8.03
CA THR A 411 7.85 -8.77 -9.30
C THR A 411 6.35 -8.88 -9.06
N GLY A 412 5.56 -8.13 -9.85
CA GLY A 412 4.11 -8.14 -9.77
C GLY A 412 3.55 -7.34 -8.59
N GLU A 413 4.22 -6.28 -8.21
CA GLU A 413 3.80 -5.33 -7.17
C GLU A 413 2.48 -4.63 -7.51
N ASP A 414 2.18 -4.53 -8.80
CA ASP A 414 0.93 -4.03 -9.36
C ASP A 414 -0.26 -5.01 -9.26
N THR A 415 -0.04 -6.21 -8.70
CA THR A 415 -1.11 -7.19 -8.52
C THR A 415 -2.16 -6.67 -7.55
N GLU A 416 -3.39 -6.56 -8.04
CA GLU A 416 -4.52 -6.08 -7.25
C GLU A 416 -5.08 -7.17 -6.33
N LEU A 417 -5.41 -6.82 -5.10
CA LEU A 417 -5.98 -7.69 -4.08
C LEU A 417 -6.97 -6.90 -3.22
N ASP A 418 -7.94 -7.59 -2.62
CA ASP A 418 -8.87 -6.93 -1.70
C ASP A 418 -8.13 -6.21 -0.57
N ARG A 419 -8.54 -4.98 -0.27
CA ARG A 419 -7.90 -4.13 0.74
C ARG A 419 -7.75 -4.82 2.10
N THR A 420 -8.79 -5.51 2.56
CA THR A 420 -8.76 -6.21 3.87
C THR A 420 -7.68 -7.29 3.90
N VAL A 421 -7.46 -7.95 2.76
CA VAL A 421 -6.41 -8.97 2.61
C VAL A 421 -5.05 -8.29 2.58
N VAL A 422 -4.90 -7.18 1.84
CA VAL A 422 -3.66 -6.40 1.77
C VAL A 422 -3.23 -5.93 3.16
N ASP A 423 -4.16 -5.40 3.96
CA ASP A 423 -3.88 -4.93 5.32
C ASP A 423 -3.39 -6.06 6.26
N GLN A 424 -3.81 -7.30 6.03
CA GLN A 424 -3.51 -8.45 6.91
C GLN A 424 -2.38 -9.36 6.41
N ILE A 425 -2.06 -9.34 5.11
CA ILE A 425 -1.05 -10.24 4.52
C ILE A 425 0.40 -9.77 4.80
N GLY A 426 0.58 -8.50 5.15
CA GLY A 426 1.89 -7.91 5.37
C GLY A 426 2.74 -8.65 6.40
N ASP A 427 2.19 -8.96 7.56
CA ASP A 427 2.88 -9.67 8.65
C ASP A 427 3.28 -11.10 8.26
N PRO A 428 2.38 -11.93 7.68
CA PRO A 428 2.76 -13.23 7.11
C PRO A 428 3.93 -13.16 6.12
N LEU A 429 3.87 -12.25 5.15
CA LEU A 429 4.92 -12.10 4.13
C LEU A 429 6.25 -11.65 4.74
N GLN A 430 6.22 -10.67 5.65
CA GLN A 430 7.39 -10.23 6.39
C GLN A 430 8.05 -11.39 7.16
N HIS A 431 7.25 -12.25 7.77
CA HIS A 431 7.77 -13.41 8.50
C HIS A 431 8.42 -14.44 7.56
N LEU A 432 7.83 -14.70 6.39
CA LEU A 432 8.41 -15.59 5.38
C LEU A 432 9.73 -15.04 4.86
N LEU A 433 9.80 -13.77 4.49
CA LEU A 433 11.02 -13.10 4.04
C LEU A 433 12.12 -13.14 5.11
N ARG A 434 11.77 -12.90 6.38
CA ARG A 434 12.72 -13.00 7.49
C ARG A 434 13.24 -14.43 7.66
N ASN A 435 12.40 -15.45 7.51
CA ASN A 435 12.84 -16.84 7.56
C ASN A 435 13.80 -17.18 6.41
N SER A 436 13.54 -16.68 5.20
CA SER A 436 14.44 -16.83 4.06
C SER A 436 15.80 -16.18 4.32
N ALA A 437 15.83 -14.98 4.90
CA ALA A 437 17.06 -14.26 5.23
C ALA A 437 17.86 -14.92 6.35
N ASP A 438 17.21 -15.29 7.46
CA ASP A 438 17.87 -15.81 8.66
C ASP A 438 18.27 -17.29 8.49
N HIS A 439 17.33 -18.13 8.09
CA HIS A 439 17.46 -19.59 8.07
C HIS A 439 17.61 -20.18 6.66
N GLY A 440 17.07 -19.53 5.63
CA GLY A 440 17.15 -19.99 4.24
C GLY A 440 18.54 -19.81 3.68
N LEU A 441 19.04 -18.58 3.69
CA LEU A 441 20.35 -18.26 3.13
C LEU A 441 21.50 -18.71 4.03
N GLU A 442 22.54 -19.30 3.44
CA GLU A 442 23.79 -19.64 4.09
C GLU A 442 24.66 -18.41 4.31
N ASP A 443 25.63 -18.52 5.23
CA ASP A 443 26.68 -17.53 5.38
C ASP A 443 27.48 -17.40 4.09
N THR A 444 27.93 -16.20 3.78
CA THR A 444 28.63 -15.84 2.53
C THR A 444 29.79 -16.79 2.20
N GLU A 445 30.62 -17.14 3.22
CA GLU A 445 31.74 -18.05 3.02
C GLU A 445 31.30 -19.47 2.61
N LEU A 446 30.24 -19.96 3.23
CA LEU A 446 29.70 -21.29 2.94
C LEU A 446 29.06 -21.35 1.54
N ARG A 447 28.42 -20.25 1.09
CA ARG A 447 27.87 -20.15 -0.27
C ARG A 447 28.97 -20.27 -1.31
N ILE A 448 30.07 -19.52 -1.15
CA ILE A 448 31.22 -19.57 -2.07
C ILE A 448 31.82 -20.98 -2.08
N GLN A 449 32.00 -21.63 -0.93
CA GLN A 449 32.51 -23.01 -0.85
C GLN A 449 31.62 -24.00 -1.59
N ARG A 450 30.30 -23.78 -1.66
CA ARG A 450 29.34 -24.60 -2.39
C ARG A 450 29.22 -24.23 -3.87
N GLY A 451 29.96 -23.24 -4.35
CA GLY A 451 29.94 -22.79 -5.73
C GLY A 451 28.71 -21.93 -6.10
N LYS A 452 28.02 -21.38 -5.11
CA LYS A 452 26.92 -20.41 -5.28
C LYS A 452 27.46 -18.97 -5.38
N PRO A 453 26.69 -18.04 -5.95
CA PRO A 453 27.03 -16.60 -5.93
C PRO A 453 27.23 -16.09 -4.51
N GLU A 454 28.10 -15.12 -4.35
CA GLU A 454 28.38 -14.48 -3.06
C GLU A 454 27.14 -13.83 -2.44
N VAL A 455 26.34 -13.17 -3.29
CA VAL A 455 25.06 -12.56 -2.90
C VAL A 455 23.97 -13.63 -2.95
N GLY A 456 23.20 -13.77 -1.87
CA GLY A 456 22.03 -14.63 -1.81
C GLY A 456 20.81 -13.91 -2.35
N ASN A 457 20.00 -14.57 -3.15
CA ASN A 457 18.77 -14.00 -3.70
C ASN A 457 17.56 -14.45 -2.90
N ILE A 458 16.78 -13.46 -2.45
CA ILE A 458 15.44 -13.65 -1.94
C ILE A 458 14.51 -13.08 -2.98
N PHE A 459 13.38 -13.73 -3.26
CA PHE A 459 12.43 -13.24 -4.23
C PHE A 459 11.00 -13.22 -3.69
N LEU A 460 10.23 -12.23 -4.13
CA LEU A 460 8.81 -12.12 -3.92
C LEU A 460 8.14 -11.90 -5.28
N ASN A 461 7.32 -12.85 -5.72
CA ASN A 461 6.60 -12.75 -6.98
C ASN A 461 5.10 -12.83 -6.70
N ALA A 462 4.34 -11.87 -7.21
CA ALA A 462 2.89 -11.89 -7.13
C ALA A 462 2.28 -11.91 -8.53
N TYR A 463 1.21 -12.69 -8.70
CA TYR A 463 0.46 -12.73 -9.95
C TYR A 463 -0.92 -13.32 -9.71
N GLN A 464 -1.83 -13.01 -10.62
CA GLN A 464 -3.19 -13.58 -10.61
C GLN A 464 -3.24 -14.87 -11.40
N GLU A 465 -3.85 -15.91 -10.82
CA GLU A 465 -4.12 -17.19 -11.46
C GLU A 465 -5.61 -17.55 -11.29
N GLY A 466 -6.40 -17.32 -12.34
CA GLY A 466 -7.85 -17.52 -12.29
C GLY A 466 -8.52 -16.60 -11.28
N ASN A 467 -9.19 -17.18 -10.28
CA ASN A 467 -9.86 -16.44 -9.20
C ASN A 467 -9.01 -16.33 -7.91
N ASN A 468 -7.71 -16.56 -8.02
CA ASN A 468 -6.77 -16.48 -6.90
C ASN A 468 -5.62 -15.53 -7.22
N VAL A 469 -5.07 -14.92 -6.21
CA VAL A 469 -3.75 -14.29 -6.24
C VAL A 469 -2.74 -15.26 -5.64
N ILE A 470 -1.65 -15.46 -6.36
CA ILE A 470 -0.54 -16.29 -5.93
C ILE A 470 0.60 -15.37 -5.54
N ILE A 471 1.09 -15.50 -4.31
CA ILE A 471 2.27 -14.79 -3.84
C ILE A 471 3.33 -15.83 -3.50
N GLN A 472 4.47 -15.76 -4.16
CA GLN A 472 5.60 -16.65 -3.94
C GLN A 472 6.71 -15.90 -3.24
N VAL A 473 7.14 -16.41 -2.08
CA VAL A 473 8.30 -15.93 -1.34
C VAL A 473 9.31 -17.05 -1.29
N GLY A 474 10.53 -16.79 -1.70
CA GLY A 474 11.53 -17.83 -1.70
C GLY A 474 12.97 -17.33 -1.68
N ASP A 475 13.90 -18.29 -1.56
CA ASP A 475 15.33 -18.07 -1.48
C ASP A 475 16.09 -19.11 -2.30
N ASP A 476 17.32 -18.78 -2.70
CA ASP A 476 18.29 -19.66 -3.36
C ASP A 476 19.28 -20.29 -2.36
N GLY A 477 18.84 -20.40 -1.09
CA GLY A 477 19.70 -20.81 0.01
C GLY A 477 19.85 -22.34 0.18
N ASN A 478 19.97 -22.75 1.45
CA ASN A 478 20.28 -24.15 1.79
C ASN A 478 19.13 -25.13 1.52
N GLY A 479 17.90 -24.65 1.42
CA GLY A 479 16.72 -25.49 1.45
C GLY A 479 16.46 -26.06 2.84
N ILE A 480 15.37 -26.81 2.97
CA ILE A 480 14.96 -27.44 4.23
C ILE A 480 15.45 -28.89 4.26
N ASP A 481 16.25 -29.23 5.27
CA ASP A 481 16.68 -30.60 5.52
C ASP A 481 15.55 -31.39 6.18
N THR A 482 14.85 -32.20 5.40
CA THR A 482 13.73 -33.01 5.86
C THR A 482 14.13 -34.07 6.88
N GLU A 483 15.38 -34.59 6.86
CA GLU A 483 15.85 -35.52 7.86
C GLU A 483 16.09 -34.84 9.21
N ALA A 484 16.58 -33.60 9.21
CA ALA A 484 16.73 -32.80 10.42
C ALA A 484 15.35 -32.42 11.02
N VAL A 485 14.36 -32.09 10.17
CA VAL A 485 12.97 -31.84 10.58
C VAL A 485 12.38 -33.09 11.25
N LYS A 486 12.53 -34.26 10.62
CA LYS A 486 12.06 -35.55 11.10
C LYS A 486 12.68 -35.90 12.47
N ALA A 487 14.00 -35.78 12.58
CA ALA A 487 14.71 -36.04 13.85
C ALA A 487 14.20 -35.14 14.98
N LYS A 488 13.95 -33.84 14.69
CA LYS A 488 13.46 -32.90 15.68
C LYS A 488 12.00 -33.11 16.04
N ALA A 489 11.18 -33.60 15.13
CA ALA A 489 9.79 -33.96 15.40
C ALA A 489 9.70 -35.18 16.33
N ILE A 490 10.60 -36.14 16.16
CA ILE A 490 10.73 -37.29 17.08
C ILE A 490 11.24 -36.84 18.46
N GLU A 491 12.28 -36.00 18.53
CA GLU A 491 12.82 -35.45 19.77
C GLU A 491 11.74 -34.74 20.61
N ARG A 492 10.83 -34.04 19.94
CA ARG A 492 9.72 -33.29 20.56
C ARG A 492 8.48 -34.15 20.84
N ASN A 493 8.50 -35.44 20.53
CA ASN A 493 7.37 -36.35 20.66
C ASN A 493 6.13 -35.93 19.85
N ILE A 494 6.31 -35.28 18.73
CA ILE A 494 5.24 -34.89 17.79
C ILE A 494 4.84 -36.09 16.94
N ILE A 495 5.81 -36.89 16.53
CA ILE A 495 5.63 -38.12 15.75
C ILE A 495 6.41 -39.28 16.41
N THR A 496 5.96 -40.53 16.22
CA THR A 496 6.71 -41.70 16.62
C THR A 496 7.77 -42.08 15.55
N PRO A 497 8.85 -42.79 15.94
CA PRO A 497 9.83 -43.28 14.98
C PRO A 497 9.23 -44.12 13.83
N GLU A 498 8.21 -44.94 14.16
CA GLU A 498 7.51 -45.78 13.19
C GLU A 498 6.70 -44.94 12.16
N GLN A 499 6.03 -43.88 12.63
CA GLN A 499 5.33 -42.92 11.76
C GLN A 499 6.31 -42.20 10.87
N ALA A 500 7.46 -41.80 11.40
CA ALA A 500 8.50 -41.10 10.69
C ALA A 500 9.09 -41.90 9.49
N GLU A 501 9.09 -43.24 9.55
CA GLU A 501 9.58 -44.08 8.45
C GLU A 501 8.62 -44.15 7.26
N VAL A 502 7.32 -43.94 7.49
CA VAL A 502 6.28 -44.07 6.46
C VAL A 502 5.92 -42.71 5.82
N MET A 503 6.25 -41.60 6.50
CA MET A 503 5.88 -40.24 6.06
C MET A 503 6.57 -39.87 4.75
N THR A 504 5.80 -39.26 3.89
CA THR A 504 6.31 -38.65 2.63
C THR A 504 7.06 -37.35 2.94
N GLN A 505 7.89 -36.91 2.01
CA GLN A 505 8.62 -35.64 2.13
C GLN A 505 7.68 -34.43 2.37
N LYS A 506 6.51 -34.43 1.73
CA LYS A 506 5.50 -33.40 1.88
C LYS A 506 4.90 -33.37 3.30
N GLU A 507 4.62 -34.53 3.87
CA GLU A 507 4.10 -34.65 5.24
C GLU A 507 5.15 -34.20 6.28
N ILE A 508 6.43 -34.52 6.06
CA ILE A 508 7.52 -34.05 6.94
C ILE A 508 7.64 -32.51 6.89
N ILE A 509 7.55 -31.90 5.72
CA ILE A 509 7.57 -30.43 5.58
C ILE A 509 6.36 -29.80 6.27
N ASN A 510 5.19 -30.43 6.20
CA ASN A 510 3.99 -29.93 6.87
C ASN A 510 4.11 -29.90 8.41
N LEU A 511 5.02 -30.66 9.01
CA LEU A 511 5.31 -30.57 10.45
C LEU A 511 5.84 -29.19 10.87
N LEU A 512 6.45 -28.43 9.95
CA LEU A 512 6.92 -27.06 10.21
C LEU A 512 5.78 -26.11 10.57
N PHE A 513 4.57 -26.41 10.13
CA PHE A 513 3.37 -25.62 10.42
C PHE A 513 2.62 -26.10 11.67
N MET A 514 3.14 -27.09 12.40
CA MET A 514 2.50 -27.51 13.65
C MET A 514 2.74 -26.51 14.79
N PRO A 515 1.78 -26.33 15.69
CA PRO A 515 1.95 -25.51 16.88
C PRO A 515 3.20 -25.92 17.67
N SER A 516 3.97 -24.94 18.13
CA SER A 516 5.19 -25.16 18.92
C SER A 516 6.36 -25.83 18.17
N PHE A 517 6.27 -26.05 16.86
CA PHE A 517 7.40 -26.54 16.07
C PHE A 517 8.27 -25.37 15.60
N SER A 518 9.52 -25.30 16.07
CA SER A 518 10.53 -24.34 15.61
C SER A 518 11.88 -25.01 15.50
N MET A 519 12.61 -24.79 14.43
CA MET A 519 13.97 -25.30 14.20
C MET A 519 15.02 -24.53 15.02
N ALA A 520 14.74 -23.34 15.52
CA ALA A 520 15.67 -22.50 16.26
C ALA A 520 16.15 -23.16 17.56
N LYS A 521 17.45 -23.10 17.82
CA LYS A 521 18.10 -23.60 19.05
C LYS A 521 17.99 -22.59 20.20
N LYS A 522 17.78 -21.32 19.93
CA LYS A 522 17.56 -20.23 20.88
C LYS A 522 16.47 -19.31 20.33
N ILE A 523 15.58 -18.86 21.20
CA ILE A 523 14.66 -17.76 20.90
C ILE A 523 15.57 -16.53 20.76
N THR A 524 15.79 -16.07 19.54
CA THR A 524 16.52 -14.82 19.29
C THR A 524 15.57 -13.66 19.58
N ASP A 525 16.08 -12.63 20.26
CA ASP A 525 15.35 -11.40 20.63
C ASP A 525 14.77 -10.65 19.41
N ILE A 526 15.18 -11.02 18.20
CA ILE A 526 14.73 -10.46 16.90
C ILE A 526 13.32 -10.96 16.55
N SER A 527 12.86 -12.09 17.12
CA SER A 527 11.50 -12.65 16.92
C SER A 527 10.67 -12.55 18.20
N GLY A 528 10.59 -11.40 18.84
CA GLY A 528 10.06 -11.12 20.18
C GLY A 528 8.70 -11.70 20.61
N ARG A 529 8.08 -12.61 19.83
CA ARG A 529 6.80 -13.25 20.17
C ARG A 529 6.77 -14.76 19.98
N GLY A 530 7.87 -15.44 19.62
CA GLY A 530 7.87 -16.90 19.42
C GLY A 530 6.90 -17.37 18.31
N VAL A 531 6.68 -16.54 17.30
CA VAL A 531 5.72 -16.73 16.21
C VAL A 531 6.38 -17.63 15.17
N GLY A 532 5.98 -18.90 15.08
CA GLY A 532 6.44 -19.86 14.08
C GLY A 532 5.59 -19.84 12.81
N LEU A 533 5.98 -20.64 11.81
CA LEU A 533 5.24 -20.84 10.55
C LEU A 533 3.76 -21.24 10.77
N TYR A 534 3.42 -21.80 11.94
CA TYR A 534 2.03 -22.07 12.32
C TYR A 534 1.15 -20.81 12.28
N VAL A 535 1.64 -19.68 12.81
CA VAL A 535 0.85 -18.43 12.81
C VAL A 535 0.73 -17.87 11.41
N VAL A 536 1.79 -17.96 10.59
CA VAL A 536 1.72 -17.59 9.17
C VAL A 536 0.61 -18.36 8.47
N LYS A 537 0.58 -19.69 8.65
CA LYS A 537 -0.45 -20.54 8.06
C LYS A 537 -1.83 -20.21 8.57
N SER A 538 -2.00 -20.02 9.89
CA SER A 538 -3.27 -19.67 10.50
C SER A 538 -3.81 -18.33 9.99
N ASN A 539 -2.95 -17.31 9.83
CA ASN A 539 -3.37 -16.01 9.30
C ASN A 539 -3.81 -16.12 7.84
N ILE A 540 -3.06 -16.89 7.02
CA ILE A 540 -3.42 -17.11 5.61
C ILE A 540 -4.73 -17.91 5.50
N GLU A 541 -4.93 -18.94 6.34
CA GLU A 541 -6.18 -19.70 6.39
C GLU A 541 -7.39 -18.83 6.82
N GLN A 542 -7.20 -17.88 7.75
CA GLN A 542 -8.24 -16.92 8.15
C GLN A 542 -8.65 -15.97 6.99
N LEU A 543 -7.72 -15.70 6.07
CA LEU A 543 -7.99 -14.97 4.84
C LEU A 543 -8.62 -15.85 3.74
N GLY A 544 -8.95 -17.10 4.05
CA GLY A 544 -9.49 -18.08 3.09
C GLY A 544 -8.45 -18.62 2.12
N GLY A 545 -7.17 -18.41 2.41
CA GLY A 545 -6.05 -18.85 1.59
C GLY A 545 -5.42 -20.17 2.05
N ASP A 546 -4.39 -20.59 1.35
CA ASP A 546 -3.55 -21.75 1.66
C ASP A 546 -2.08 -21.44 1.41
N VAL A 547 -1.17 -22.16 2.08
CA VAL A 547 0.28 -22.04 1.91
C VAL A 547 0.91 -23.39 1.62
N GLU A 548 1.62 -23.46 0.50
CA GLU A 548 2.39 -24.64 0.08
C GLU A 548 3.89 -24.33 0.11
N VAL A 549 4.71 -25.34 0.49
CA VAL A 549 6.18 -25.22 0.51
C VAL A 549 6.80 -26.19 -0.47
N LYS A 550 7.66 -25.68 -1.33
CA LYS A 550 8.55 -26.46 -2.20
C LYS A 550 9.99 -26.18 -1.79
N THR A 551 10.74 -27.22 -1.48
CA THR A 551 12.13 -27.09 -1.07
C THR A 551 12.98 -28.21 -1.63
N LYS A 552 14.24 -27.89 -1.92
CA LYS A 552 15.25 -28.85 -2.29
C LYS A 552 16.56 -28.50 -1.61
N LEU A 553 17.13 -29.47 -0.92
CA LEU A 553 18.36 -29.28 -0.17
C LEU A 553 19.50 -28.82 -1.10
N GLY A 554 20.14 -27.71 -0.76
CA GLY A 554 21.21 -27.09 -1.53
C GLY A 554 20.72 -26.15 -2.66
N GLU A 555 19.43 -26.10 -3.00
CA GLU A 555 18.90 -25.25 -4.07
C GLU A 555 18.04 -24.10 -3.55
N GLY A 556 17.39 -24.27 -2.38
CA GLY A 556 16.58 -23.23 -1.74
C GLY A 556 15.17 -23.67 -1.37
N THR A 557 14.34 -22.71 -0.97
CA THR A 557 12.95 -22.91 -0.54
C THR A 557 12.04 -21.89 -1.20
N THR A 558 10.82 -22.30 -1.55
CA THR A 558 9.77 -21.43 -2.06
C THR A 558 8.48 -21.71 -1.30
N PHE A 559 7.94 -20.69 -0.67
CA PHE A 559 6.60 -20.66 -0.09
C PHE A 559 5.64 -20.08 -1.13
N THR A 560 4.57 -20.80 -1.43
CA THR A 560 3.52 -20.34 -2.34
C THR A 560 2.25 -20.10 -1.53
N VAL A 561 1.89 -18.85 -1.36
CA VAL A 561 0.65 -18.40 -0.72
C VAL A 561 -0.39 -18.24 -1.80
N ARG A 562 -1.54 -18.86 -1.63
CA ARG A 562 -2.68 -18.74 -2.53
C ARG A 562 -3.81 -18.06 -1.78
N LEU A 563 -4.31 -16.94 -2.29
CA LEU A 563 -5.39 -16.16 -1.70
C LEU A 563 -6.53 -16.01 -2.70
N PRO A 564 -7.79 -16.13 -2.29
CA PRO A 564 -8.91 -15.83 -3.18
C PRO A 564 -8.96 -14.31 -3.44
N LEU A 565 -9.33 -13.93 -4.67
CA LEU A 565 -9.51 -12.52 -5.04
C LEU A 565 -10.66 -11.86 -4.26
N THR A 566 -11.68 -12.63 -3.90
CA THR A 566 -12.87 -12.14 -3.23
C THR A 566 -12.97 -12.76 -1.84
N LEU A 567 -13.03 -11.94 -0.81
CA LEU A 567 -13.44 -12.36 0.52
C LEU A 567 -14.97 -12.46 0.55
N ALA A 568 -15.48 -13.51 1.15
CA ALA A 568 -16.83 -13.56 1.70
C ALA A 568 -17.93 -14.33 0.95
N ILE A 569 -17.82 -14.68 -0.32
CA ILE A 569 -18.82 -15.57 -0.94
C ILE A 569 -18.17 -16.93 -1.20
N ILE A 570 -18.68 -17.96 -0.53
CA ILE A 570 -18.28 -19.34 -0.80
C ILE A 570 -19.51 -20.15 -1.22
N GLN A 571 -19.26 -21.14 -2.07
CA GLN A 571 -20.27 -22.18 -2.30
C GLN A 571 -20.21 -23.18 -1.16
N ALA A 572 -21.34 -23.41 -0.51
CA ALA A 572 -21.48 -24.34 0.59
C ALA A 572 -22.59 -25.34 0.35
N LEU A 573 -22.42 -26.52 0.89
CA LEU A 573 -23.49 -27.48 1.05
C LEU A 573 -24.20 -27.16 2.36
N MET A 574 -25.50 -26.85 2.28
CA MET A 574 -26.33 -26.67 3.46
C MET A 574 -26.82 -28.03 3.96
N VAL A 575 -26.59 -28.29 5.23
CA VAL A 575 -26.96 -29.53 5.90
C VAL A 575 -27.78 -29.24 7.14
N GLU A 576 -28.64 -30.16 7.50
CA GLU A 576 -29.48 -30.08 8.69
C GLU A 576 -29.04 -31.14 9.71
N VAL A 577 -28.90 -30.72 10.97
CA VAL A 577 -28.67 -31.59 12.11
C VAL A 577 -29.73 -31.26 13.16
N ARG A 578 -30.76 -32.07 13.27
CA ARG A 578 -32.02 -31.79 13.96
C ARG A 578 -32.72 -30.60 13.35
N ASP A 579 -32.99 -29.58 14.15
CA ASP A 579 -33.64 -28.34 13.73
C ASP A 579 -32.64 -27.22 13.42
N GLU A 580 -31.32 -27.53 13.41
CA GLU A 580 -30.27 -26.54 13.19
C GLU A 580 -29.62 -26.71 11.82
N LYS A 581 -29.37 -25.56 11.17
CA LYS A 581 -28.78 -25.48 9.83
C LYS A 581 -27.30 -25.19 9.91
N TYR A 582 -26.50 -25.96 9.18
CA TYR A 582 -25.06 -25.81 9.09
C TYR A 582 -24.62 -25.72 7.64
N ALA A 583 -23.49 -25.03 7.42
CA ALA A 583 -22.87 -24.91 6.10
C ALA A 583 -21.52 -25.61 6.09
N ILE A 584 -21.24 -26.39 5.05
CA ILE A 584 -19.96 -27.04 4.81
C ILE A 584 -19.40 -26.52 3.49
N ALA A 585 -18.20 -25.92 3.49
CA ALA A 585 -17.59 -25.41 2.28
C ALA A 585 -17.45 -26.48 1.21
N LEU A 586 -17.94 -26.25 -0.01
CA LEU A 586 -18.00 -27.24 -1.08
C LEU A 586 -16.59 -27.74 -1.47
N GLY A 587 -15.57 -26.87 -1.39
CA GLY A 587 -14.18 -27.22 -1.67
C GLY A 587 -13.58 -28.27 -0.75
N SER A 588 -14.12 -28.44 0.47
CA SER A 588 -13.69 -29.47 1.43
C SER A 588 -14.43 -30.80 1.27
N ILE A 589 -15.52 -30.84 0.50
CA ILE A 589 -16.32 -32.04 0.30
C ILE A 589 -15.70 -32.93 -0.80
N ALA A 590 -15.49 -34.19 -0.49
CA ALA A 590 -15.03 -35.18 -1.46
C ALA A 590 -16.20 -35.94 -2.12
N ASN A 591 -17.17 -36.38 -1.31
CA ASN A 591 -18.33 -37.15 -1.75
C ASN A 591 -19.45 -37.12 -0.71
N ILE A 592 -20.65 -37.51 -1.10
CA ILE A 592 -21.81 -37.67 -0.24
C ILE A 592 -22.34 -39.10 -0.45
N GLU A 593 -22.53 -39.83 0.62
CA GLU A 593 -22.96 -41.25 0.56
C GLU A 593 -24.10 -41.50 1.56
N SER A 594 -25.04 -42.37 1.17
CA SER A 594 -26.04 -42.91 2.07
C SER A 594 -25.53 -44.27 2.58
N VAL A 595 -25.25 -44.35 3.89
CA VAL A 595 -24.59 -45.49 4.52
C VAL A 595 -25.57 -46.26 5.39
N PRO A 596 -25.90 -47.55 5.08
CA PRO A 596 -26.70 -48.36 5.96
C PRO A 596 -26.05 -48.54 7.32
N VAL A 597 -26.79 -48.39 8.42
CA VAL A 597 -26.23 -48.52 9.78
C VAL A 597 -25.59 -49.90 9.99
N SER A 598 -26.07 -50.94 9.32
CA SER A 598 -25.50 -52.27 9.33
C SER A 598 -24.08 -52.38 8.76
N SER A 599 -23.63 -51.43 7.96
CA SER A 599 -22.28 -51.39 7.35
C SER A 599 -21.24 -50.67 8.20
N ILE A 600 -21.66 -50.01 9.29
CA ILE A 600 -20.80 -49.32 10.23
C ILE A 600 -20.03 -50.33 11.06
N LYS A 601 -18.72 -50.16 11.14
CA LYS A 601 -17.81 -50.97 11.97
C LYS A 601 -17.16 -50.13 13.03
N TYR A 602 -16.66 -50.79 14.07
CA TYR A 602 -15.96 -50.11 15.16
C TYR A 602 -14.47 -50.52 15.14
N VAL A 603 -13.61 -49.52 15.11
CA VAL A 603 -12.16 -49.67 15.24
C VAL A 603 -11.71 -48.74 16.39
N GLU A 604 -11.10 -49.27 17.43
CA GLU A 604 -10.68 -48.50 18.60
C GLU A 604 -11.79 -47.63 19.23
N ALA A 605 -13.00 -48.17 19.31
CA ALA A 605 -14.20 -47.43 19.77
C ALA A 605 -14.67 -46.25 18.87
N LYS A 606 -14.12 -46.07 17.67
CA LYS A 606 -14.57 -45.11 16.69
C LYS A 606 -15.41 -45.81 15.60
N GLU A 607 -16.49 -45.19 15.20
CA GLU A 607 -17.31 -45.63 14.07
C GLU A 607 -16.53 -45.42 12.76
N VAL A 608 -16.48 -46.41 11.90
CA VAL A 608 -15.81 -46.35 10.60
C VAL A 608 -16.65 -47.02 9.54
N ILE A 609 -16.51 -46.51 8.31
CA ILE A 609 -17.05 -47.14 7.11
C ILE A 609 -15.91 -47.55 6.17
N HIS A 610 -16.19 -48.60 5.41
CA HIS A 610 -15.29 -49.04 4.35
C HIS A 610 -15.83 -48.62 3.00
N LEU A 611 -15.17 -47.63 2.35
CA LEU A 611 -15.59 -47.09 1.08
C LEU A 611 -14.44 -47.14 0.07
N ARG A 612 -14.65 -47.78 -1.08
CA ARG A 612 -13.69 -47.85 -2.21
C ARG A 612 -12.28 -48.31 -1.81
N GLY A 613 -12.16 -49.17 -0.79
CA GLY A 613 -10.85 -49.66 -0.33
C GLY A 613 -10.20 -48.86 0.78
N SER A 614 -10.79 -47.73 1.16
CA SER A 614 -10.33 -46.91 2.29
C SER A 614 -11.22 -47.06 3.51
N VAL A 615 -10.66 -46.93 4.69
CA VAL A 615 -11.38 -46.92 5.98
C VAL A 615 -11.55 -45.44 6.39
N ILE A 616 -12.79 -44.97 6.45
CA ILE A 616 -13.13 -43.61 6.73
C ILE A 616 -13.79 -43.51 8.10
N PRO A 617 -13.21 -42.78 9.08
CA PRO A 617 -13.84 -42.56 10.37
C PRO A 617 -15.11 -41.69 10.22
N LEU A 618 -16.12 -41.97 11.04
CA LEU A 618 -17.36 -41.21 11.10
C LEU A 618 -17.34 -40.30 12.32
N VAL A 619 -17.77 -39.09 12.13
CA VAL A 619 -18.02 -38.10 13.17
C VAL A 619 -19.51 -37.77 13.16
N ARG A 620 -20.20 -38.08 14.24
CA ARG A 620 -21.60 -37.71 14.42
C ARG A 620 -21.67 -36.25 14.87
N LEU A 621 -22.21 -35.36 14.05
CA LEU A 621 -22.29 -33.93 14.32
C LEU A 621 -23.21 -33.63 15.51
N ASP A 622 -24.28 -34.39 15.70
CA ASP A 622 -25.17 -34.28 16.85
C ASP A 622 -24.42 -34.47 18.20
N LYS A 623 -23.54 -35.47 18.28
CA LYS A 623 -22.70 -35.71 19.48
C LYS A 623 -21.60 -34.67 19.65
N LEU A 624 -21.02 -34.21 18.54
CA LEU A 624 -19.92 -33.25 18.57
C LEU A 624 -20.39 -31.84 18.94
N LEU A 625 -21.59 -31.48 18.54
CA LEU A 625 -22.21 -30.17 18.77
C LEU A 625 -23.09 -30.16 20.05
N ASP A 626 -23.14 -31.29 20.79
CA ASP A 626 -23.93 -31.47 22.03
C ASP A 626 -25.45 -31.24 21.79
N ILE A 627 -25.93 -31.71 20.63
CA ILE A 627 -27.34 -31.67 20.26
C ILE A 627 -28.04 -32.94 20.73
N GLU A 628 -29.30 -32.85 21.15
CA GLU A 628 -30.07 -34.00 21.66
C GLU A 628 -30.14 -35.15 20.63
N PRO A 629 -29.84 -36.40 21.05
CA PRO A 629 -29.86 -37.52 20.13
C PRO A 629 -31.27 -37.85 19.62
N ARG A 630 -31.36 -38.48 18.45
CA ARG A 630 -32.65 -38.99 17.92
C ARG A 630 -33.22 -40.04 18.84
N GLU A 631 -34.57 -40.07 18.93
CA GLU A 631 -35.28 -41.14 19.66
C GLU A 631 -35.19 -42.46 18.89
N GLU A 632 -35.15 -42.45 17.55
CA GLU A 632 -35.00 -43.64 16.70
C GLU A 632 -33.84 -43.43 15.69
N GLU A 633 -32.94 -44.41 15.57
CA GLU A 633 -31.89 -44.38 14.54
C GLU A 633 -32.53 -44.78 13.18
N PRO A 634 -32.23 -44.03 12.10
CA PRO A 634 -32.69 -44.34 10.75
C PRO A 634 -31.99 -45.61 10.21
N GLU A 635 -32.60 -46.29 9.24
CA GLU A 635 -31.97 -47.47 8.61
C GLU A 635 -30.69 -47.14 7.86
N SER A 636 -30.56 -45.90 7.35
CA SER A 636 -29.33 -45.39 6.70
C SER A 636 -29.00 -43.98 7.16
N LEU A 637 -27.72 -43.68 7.25
CA LEU A 637 -27.18 -42.36 7.61
C LEU A 637 -26.72 -41.60 6.35
N THR A 638 -27.02 -40.33 6.29
CA THR A 638 -26.42 -39.44 5.30
C THR A 638 -25.05 -38.98 5.76
N VAL A 639 -24.03 -39.31 5.00
CA VAL A 639 -22.63 -39.03 5.35
C VAL A 639 -22.00 -38.12 4.32
N VAL A 640 -21.58 -36.92 4.73
CA VAL A 640 -20.79 -35.99 3.93
C VAL A 640 -19.30 -36.28 4.18
N ILE A 641 -18.60 -36.78 3.17
CA ILE A 641 -17.19 -37.10 3.28
C ILE A 641 -16.38 -35.84 2.97
N VAL A 642 -15.70 -35.33 3.99
CA VAL A 642 -14.79 -34.18 3.87
C VAL A 642 -13.34 -34.65 3.79
N LYS A 643 -12.50 -33.87 3.10
CA LYS A 643 -11.09 -34.19 2.87
C LYS A 643 -10.17 -33.04 3.30
N LYS A 644 -8.98 -33.41 3.84
CA LYS A 644 -7.85 -32.52 4.08
C LYS A 644 -6.57 -33.22 3.63
N GLY A 645 -6.01 -32.78 2.51
CA GLY A 645 -4.92 -33.52 1.87
C GLY A 645 -5.35 -34.95 1.54
N ASP A 646 -4.66 -35.96 2.10
CA ASP A 646 -4.95 -37.39 1.89
C ASP A 646 -5.89 -37.99 2.97
N SER A 647 -6.21 -37.26 4.02
CA SER A 647 -7.12 -37.71 5.09
C SER A 647 -8.58 -37.43 4.71
N GLN A 648 -9.47 -38.35 5.08
CA GLN A 648 -10.91 -38.25 4.88
C GLN A 648 -11.66 -38.57 6.17
N VAL A 649 -12.74 -37.82 6.40
CA VAL A 649 -13.65 -38.04 7.55
C VAL A 649 -15.09 -37.93 7.02
N GLY A 650 -15.97 -38.81 7.50
CA GLY A 650 -17.39 -38.76 7.19
C GLY A 650 -18.17 -38.00 8.26
N LEU A 651 -18.79 -36.90 7.93
CA LEU A 651 -19.68 -36.15 8.81
C LEU A 651 -21.10 -36.70 8.68
N VAL A 652 -21.68 -37.16 9.75
CA VAL A 652 -23.06 -37.69 9.78
C VAL A 652 -24.01 -36.50 9.97
N VAL A 653 -24.89 -36.30 9.00
CA VAL A 653 -25.92 -35.25 8.98
C VAL A 653 -27.32 -35.90 8.88
N ASP A 654 -28.36 -35.13 9.18
CA ASP A 654 -29.72 -35.62 9.13
C ASP A 654 -30.32 -35.47 7.73
N ASP A 655 -30.18 -34.31 7.09
CA ASP A 655 -30.64 -34.04 5.75
C ASP A 655 -29.73 -33.09 4.98
N LEU A 656 -29.93 -33.01 3.66
CA LEU A 656 -29.21 -32.15 2.74
C LEU A 656 -30.15 -31.12 2.16
N MET A 657 -29.93 -29.86 2.45
CA MET A 657 -30.75 -28.74 1.94
C MET A 657 -30.34 -28.27 0.54
N GLY A 658 -29.20 -28.77 0.02
CA GLY A 658 -28.65 -28.39 -1.27
C GLY A 658 -27.46 -27.46 -1.22
N GLN A 659 -26.99 -27.09 -2.41
CA GLN A 659 -25.85 -26.17 -2.54
C GLN A 659 -26.34 -24.72 -2.62
N GLN A 660 -25.66 -23.84 -1.91
CA GLN A 660 -26.00 -22.41 -1.88
C GLN A 660 -24.73 -21.56 -1.81
N GLU A 661 -24.76 -20.39 -2.48
CA GLU A 661 -23.77 -19.34 -2.26
C GLU A 661 -24.07 -18.64 -0.94
N ILE A 662 -23.11 -18.60 -0.05
CA ILE A 662 -23.25 -17.96 1.26
C ILE A 662 -22.19 -16.89 1.47
N VAL A 663 -22.56 -15.84 2.20
CA VAL A 663 -21.66 -14.77 2.62
C VAL A 663 -21.13 -15.11 4.00
N ILE A 664 -19.81 -15.23 4.15
CA ILE A 664 -19.20 -15.49 5.44
C ILE A 664 -19.22 -14.20 6.26
N LYS A 665 -19.78 -14.27 7.47
CA LYS A 665 -19.71 -13.23 8.48
C LYS A 665 -18.89 -13.73 9.68
N SER A 666 -17.93 -12.92 10.13
CA SER A 666 -17.15 -13.23 11.34
C SER A 666 -18.05 -13.20 12.57
N LEU A 667 -17.86 -14.16 13.48
CA LEU A 667 -18.59 -14.23 14.75
C LEU A 667 -18.18 -13.15 15.78
N GLY A 668 -17.22 -12.28 15.43
CA GLY A 668 -16.71 -11.23 16.30
C GLY A 668 -15.89 -11.76 17.49
N LYS A 669 -15.38 -10.83 18.31
CA LYS A 669 -14.49 -11.16 19.43
C LYS A 669 -15.16 -11.95 20.57
N TYR A 670 -16.49 -11.98 20.61
CA TYR A 670 -17.26 -12.58 21.72
C TYR A 670 -17.46 -14.09 21.62
N ILE A 671 -17.34 -14.68 20.41
CA ILE A 671 -17.59 -16.12 20.17
C ILE A 671 -16.31 -16.84 19.71
N ASN A 672 -15.16 -16.24 19.86
CA ASN A 672 -13.86 -16.73 19.37
C ASN A 672 -13.29 -17.93 20.19
N GLY A 673 -14.11 -18.83 20.68
CA GLY A 673 -13.66 -19.99 21.45
C GLY A 673 -13.91 -21.36 20.81
N ASN A 674 -14.75 -21.44 19.79
CA ASN A 674 -15.12 -22.73 19.21
C ASN A 674 -14.36 -22.96 17.90
N LYS A 675 -13.38 -23.88 17.93
CA LYS A 675 -12.55 -24.25 16.78
C LYS A 675 -13.32 -25.00 15.68
N LEU A 676 -14.53 -25.47 15.97
CA LEU A 676 -15.36 -26.24 15.04
C LEU A 676 -16.10 -25.34 14.03
N ILE A 677 -16.19 -24.04 14.32
CA ILE A 677 -16.98 -23.09 13.55
C ILE A 677 -16.05 -22.01 13.00
N SER A 678 -15.99 -21.88 11.67
CA SER A 678 -15.18 -20.86 10.98
C SER A 678 -15.88 -19.52 10.83
N GLY A 679 -17.22 -19.47 10.93
CA GLY A 679 -18.00 -18.27 10.76
C GLY A 679 -19.51 -18.58 10.81
N ALA A 680 -20.32 -17.58 10.45
CA ALA A 680 -21.75 -17.72 10.30
C ALA A 680 -22.22 -17.09 8.99
N THR A 681 -23.37 -17.49 8.51
CA THR A 681 -24.07 -16.85 7.39
C THR A 681 -25.54 -16.62 7.75
N ILE A 682 -26.18 -15.70 7.08
CA ILE A 682 -27.61 -15.47 7.16
C ILE A 682 -28.24 -16.07 5.92
N LEU A 683 -29.17 -16.97 6.12
CA LEU A 683 -29.90 -17.64 5.04
C LEU A 683 -31.02 -16.76 4.47
N GLY A 684 -31.59 -17.18 3.35
CA GLY A 684 -32.67 -16.46 2.71
C GLY A 684 -33.96 -16.34 3.52
N ASP A 685 -34.17 -17.21 4.49
CA ASP A 685 -35.30 -17.20 5.45
C ASP A 685 -35.04 -16.31 6.69
N GLY A 686 -33.84 -15.74 6.79
CA GLY A 686 -33.39 -14.91 7.91
C GLY A 686 -32.78 -15.72 9.07
N GLU A 687 -32.72 -17.03 8.97
CA GLU A 687 -32.06 -17.88 9.97
C GLU A 687 -30.54 -17.79 9.84
N VAL A 688 -29.85 -18.00 10.96
CA VAL A 688 -28.38 -18.00 10.99
C VAL A 688 -27.90 -19.44 10.88
N ALA A 689 -27.10 -19.72 9.86
CA ALA A 689 -26.39 -20.99 9.74
C ALA A 689 -24.91 -20.84 10.14
N LEU A 690 -24.41 -21.79 10.93
CA LEU A 690 -23.01 -21.83 11.32
C LEU A 690 -22.18 -22.57 10.27
N ILE A 691 -20.99 -22.03 9.96
CA ILE A 691 -20.10 -22.62 8.96
C ILE A 691 -19.11 -23.53 9.67
N LEU A 692 -19.16 -24.82 9.36
CA LEU A 692 -18.32 -25.84 9.96
C LEU A 692 -16.89 -25.79 9.37
N ASP A 693 -15.88 -25.82 10.23
CA ASP A 693 -14.48 -25.94 9.80
C ASP A 693 -14.10 -27.41 9.62
N ALA A 694 -14.13 -27.88 8.37
CA ALA A 694 -13.74 -29.24 8.00
C ALA A 694 -12.29 -29.58 8.44
N ASN A 695 -11.40 -28.58 8.55
CA ASN A 695 -10.02 -28.80 8.95
C ASN A 695 -9.85 -29.14 10.43
N THR A 696 -10.76 -28.69 11.27
CA THR A 696 -10.74 -28.94 12.72
C THR A 696 -11.50 -30.22 13.09
N LEU A 697 -12.43 -30.63 12.23
CA LEU A 697 -13.23 -31.86 12.40
C LEU A 697 -12.47 -33.14 12.05
N MET A 698 -11.26 -33.04 11.51
CA MET A 698 -10.33 -34.11 11.16
C MET A 698 -9.25 -34.24 12.26
#